data_671b39dd7d7658daf78687a1f3b74e72
#
_entry.id   671b39dd7d7658daf78687a1f3b74e72
#
_cell.length_a   1.000
_cell.length_b   1.000
_cell.length_c   1.000
_cell.angle_alpha   90.00
_cell.angle_beta   90.00
_cell.angle_gamma   90.00
#
_symmetry.space_group_name_H-M   'P 1'
#
loop_
_entity.id
_entity.type
_entity.pdbx_description
1 polymer ?
#
loop_
_entity_poly.entity_id
_entity_poly.type
_entity_poly.pdbx_seq_one_letter_code
_entity_poly.pdbx_strand_id
1 'polypeptide(L)'
;MTKDEKIAKLGKEITDRATVLLGKDKITPDAPEYLGINSALKFTAVKYDEKMADDILDIALTMKKRVPLTIEQLAKKNPQFDRAYLEKAMQAISESGLVEFHWENLDGKNPNHEKRWVLDMFVPGSAEIMMINPEQSDMFPETADFFERMAYLPLAGITEMVPPGGAGIGMHVIPVEKAIPAESKSLPIEHLSHWLKKYEGHIGVSVCSCRKQQRIRGEGSGDVEGEWCIGVGDFADYCRETNHGHDITYEEAMEILQKAEDRGYVHQITNIDGENKIFGICNCAVGVCNALRTSQLFNTPNLSASAYVAESDPEKCVACGKCVETCPAGAVRLGQKLCTKEGPIQYPHHELPDDTKWGEDHWNKNYRNENGCIQTWPTGTAPCKAACPAHIAIQGYIKMAGDGRYADALKLIKKDNPFPAVCGSICRKYCEDACTRGTVDEPLAIDEIKKFIAEQDMKAEHRYVPPMNSCTHEKFDQKIAIIGGGPAGMSCAYFLAIEGYSPVVFEKEAVPGGMLVNGIPSFRIGKDVVKSEIDVLREMGVEFKCGVEVGKDITIQQLREEGYQAFYVAVGLQQASKLNIAGEDLTGVKSGLDFLREVNAGKLKKLTGDVVVIGGGNAAIDVARAALRLTKGSVNMYCLEKDEEMPTVPDEKNAGIADGVVINNSWAPKAILGEGGKVTGIELMRCVSVRDASGKFAPVYDENETITVPCSNVLVAIGQRSVYGDVLAGTAAETADGRLIAHDAVTFQSNEPDIFVGGDCATGPKYTIDAIATGREGAVSIHRFVNKGQTLTIHRNTREFKELNKDDIVLPTEKIKKPARAAVAIDSKKVRTMQDDRVTFTEEQIRSEASRCLSCGRSVVDPNKCIGCGICTTKCEFDAIHLKRVRPQNSKMIPAEDKFKAIGPYAAKRQVKIIKKSLAEKKK
;
A
#
# COMPACT_ATOMS: atom_id res chain seq x y z
N MET A 1 24.42 43.96 20.71
CA MET A 1 24.12 42.55 20.45
C MET A 1 24.83 42.15 19.19
N THR A 2 25.52 41.06 19.20
CA THR A 2 26.07 40.43 17.98
C THR A 2 24.94 39.94 17.07
N LYS A 3 25.25 39.62 15.81
CA LYS A 3 24.26 39.04 14.87
C LYS A 3 23.67 37.77 15.42
N ASP A 4 24.50 36.88 15.96
CA ASP A 4 24.06 35.60 16.57
C ASP A 4 23.13 35.82 17.78
N GLU A 5 23.44 36.80 18.64
CA GLU A 5 22.56 37.14 19.76
C GLU A 5 21.20 37.71 19.29
N LYS A 6 21.18 38.44 18.18
CA LYS A 6 19.95 38.97 17.57
C LYS A 6 19.11 37.84 16.98
N ILE A 7 19.73 36.90 16.24
CA ILE A 7 19.07 35.74 15.66
C ILE A 7 18.49 34.86 16.77
N ALA A 8 19.26 34.55 17.79
CA ALA A 8 18.80 33.77 18.95
C ALA A 8 17.62 34.44 19.68
N LYS A 9 17.66 35.77 19.81
CA LYS A 9 16.57 36.55 20.44
C LYS A 9 15.29 36.47 19.59
N LEU A 10 15.39 36.67 18.26
CA LEU A 10 14.23 36.55 17.37
C LEU A 10 13.64 35.17 17.33
N GLY A 11 14.50 34.14 17.24
CA GLY A 11 14.09 32.73 17.31
C GLY A 11 13.33 32.44 18.61
N LYS A 12 13.78 32.94 19.72
CA LYS A 12 13.07 32.84 21.00
C LYS A 12 11.74 33.55 20.99
N GLU A 13 11.65 34.78 20.47
CA GLU A 13 10.39 35.56 20.40
C GLU A 13 9.33 34.77 19.57
N ILE A 14 9.73 34.24 18.41
CA ILE A 14 8.83 33.50 17.53
C ILE A 14 8.36 32.20 18.18
N THR A 15 9.25 31.46 18.88
CA THR A 15 8.96 30.14 19.43
C THR A 15 8.49 30.16 20.89
N ASP A 16 8.52 31.28 21.59
CA ASP A 16 8.38 31.38 23.04
C ASP A 16 7.14 30.69 23.63
N ARG A 17 5.96 30.84 23.02
CA ARG A 17 4.75 30.13 23.50
C ARG A 17 4.65 28.66 23.09
N ALA A 18 5.38 28.26 22.07
CA ALA A 18 5.47 26.86 21.66
C ALA A 18 6.46 26.10 22.56
N THR A 19 7.44 26.81 23.09
CA THR A 19 8.57 26.30 23.88
C THR A 19 8.45 26.51 25.39
N VAL A 20 7.26 26.80 25.91
CA VAL A 20 7.05 26.92 27.39
C VAL A 20 7.57 25.72 28.17
N LEU A 21 7.65 24.56 27.55
CA LEU A 21 8.25 23.35 28.11
C LEU A 21 9.79 23.30 27.94
N LEU A 22 10.36 24.09 27.03
CA LEU A 22 11.81 24.19 26.76
C LEU A 22 12.50 25.32 27.52
N GLY A 23 11.81 26.10 28.27
CA GLY A 23 12.10 27.38 28.92
C GLY A 23 13.44 27.62 29.59
N LYS A 24 14.48 26.82 29.31
CA LYS A 24 15.81 26.98 29.91
C LYS A 24 16.98 26.93 28.92
N ASP A 25 16.78 26.46 27.71
CA ASP A 25 17.91 26.26 26.80
C ASP A 25 18.18 27.55 26.00
N LYS A 26 19.43 27.97 25.99
CA LYS A 26 19.90 29.04 25.08
C LYS A 26 19.81 28.51 23.67
N ILE A 27 19.19 29.27 22.75
CA ILE A 27 19.24 28.97 21.33
C ILE A 27 20.69 29.14 20.87
N THR A 28 21.30 28.01 20.51
CA THR A 28 22.68 27.95 20.00
C THR A 28 22.69 28.02 18.47
N PRO A 29 23.82 28.36 17.82
CA PRO A 29 23.88 28.46 16.36
C PRO A 29 23.56 27.17 15.59
N ASP A 30 23.62 26.03 16.24
CA ASP A 30 23.26 24.70 15.73
C ASP A 30 21.79 24.33 16.00
N ALA A 31 21.07 25.12 16.79
CA ALA A 31 19.66 24.87 17.07
C ALA A 31 18.78 25.11 15.83
N PRO A 32 17.79 24.24 15.58
CA PRO A 32 16.87 24.44 14.44
C PRO A 32 16.19 25.81 14.40
N GLU A 33 15.89 26.38 15.54
CA GLU A 33 15.32 27.74 15.68
C GLU A 33 16.27 28.83 15.18
N TYR A 34 17.58 28.69 15.46
CA TYR A 34 18.60 29.59 14.92
C TYR A 34 18.77 29.39 13.42
N LEU A 35 18.91 28.14 13.00
CA LEU A 35 19.14 27.80 11.59
C LEU A 35 17.99 28.26 10.69
N GLY A 36 16.72 28.11 11.13
CA GLY A 36 15.57 28.60 10.40
C GLY A 36 15.54 30.10 10.20
N ILE A 37 15.78 30.88 11.28
CA ILE A 37 15.86 32.35 11.17
C ILE A 37 17.06 32.77 10.29
N ASN A 38 18.20 32.11 10.48
CA ASN A 38 19.40 32.42 9.69
C ASN A 38 19.20 32.06 8.19
N SER A 39 18.42 31.03 7.86
CA SER A 39 18.09 30.70 6.48
C SER A 39 17.26 31.80 5.80
N ALA A 40 16.31 32.41 6.52
CA ALA A 40 15.56 33.56 6.04
C ALA A 40 16.45 34.76 5.76
N LEU A 41 17.43 35.04 6.63
CA LEU A 41 18.41 36.10 6.43
C LEU A 41 19.33 35.80 5.25
N LYS A 42 19.82 34.58 5.12
CA LYS A 42 20.65 34.19 3.96
C LYS A 42 19.87 34.28 2.65
N PHE A 43 18.61 33.85 2.62
CA PHE A 43 17.74 34.02 1.47
C PHE A 43 17.60 35.49 1.07
N THR A 44 17.36 36.39 2.06
CA THR A 44 17.29 37.83 1.84
C THR A 44 18.64 38.36 1.31
N ALA A 45 19.77 37.91 1.86
CA ALA A 45 21.09 38.34 1.41
C ALA A 45 21.35 37.93 -0.04
N VAL A 46 20.91 36.74 -0.48
CA VAL A 46 21.03 36.28 -1.87
C VAL A 46 20.13 37.12 -2.80
N LYS A 47 18.86 37.36 -2.38
CA LYS A 47 17.87 38.03 -3.23
C LYS A 47 18.07 39.57 -3.30
N TYR A 48 18.58 40.16 -2.26
CA TYR A 48 18.82 41.61 -2.12
C TYR A 48 20.28 41.88 -1.87
N ASP A 49 20.73 41.96 -0.61
CA ASP A 49 22.13 42.09 -0.18
C ASP A 49 22.25 41.84 1.35
N GLU A 50 23.49 41.74 1.84
CA GLU A 50 23.80 41.48 3.26
C GLU A 50 23.28 42.62 4.17
N LYS A 51 23.29 43.84 3.69
CA LYS A 51 22.79 45.00 4.46
C LYS A 51 21.27 44.85 4.69
N MET A 52 20.52 44.47 3.66
CA MET A 52 19.08 44.22 3.78
C MET A 52 18.82 43.12 4.79
N ALA A 53 19.61 42.04 4.75
CA ALA A 53 19.46 40.92 5.68
C ALA A 53 19.68 41.33 7.14
N ASP A 54 20.65 42.18 7.40
CA ASP A 54 20.90 42.73 8.75
C ASP A 54 19.81 43.72 9.19
N ASP A 55 19.36 44.56 8.29
CA ASP A 55 18.33 45.57 8.55
C ASP A 55 16.96 44.92 8.84
N ILE A 56 16.55 43.86 8.11
CA ILE A 56 15.30 43.17 8.39
C ILE A 56 15.33 42.43 9.74
N LEU A 57 16.49 41.94 10.17
CA LEU A 57 16.65 41.36 11.50
C LEU A 57 16.43 42.40 12.59
N ASP A 58 16.96 43.60 12.42
CA ASP A 58 16.77 44.69 13.36
C ASP A 58 15.33 45.20 13.39
N ILE A 59 14.67 45.30 12.25
CA ILE A 59 13.24 45.64 12.13
C ILE A 59 12.37 44.61 12.83
N ALA A 60 12.58 43.31 12.56
CA ALA A 60 11.83 42.22 13.17
C ALA A 60 11.91 42.26 14.70
N LEU A 61 13.08 42.55 15.27
CA LEU A 61 13.29 42.68 16.72
C LEU A 61 12.52 43.82 17.37
N THR A 62 12.01 44.78 16.59
CA THR A 62 11.15 45.89 17.10
C THR A 62 9.68 45.52 17.11
N MET A 63 9.31 44.43 16.41
CA MET A 63 7.96 43.90 16.33
C MET A 63 7.66 42.98 17.53
N LYS A 64 6.37 42.80 17.79
CA LYS A 64 5.88 41.79 18.73
C LYS A 64 5.04 40.77 17.99
N LYS A 65 5.21 39.53 18.35
CA LYS A 65 4.45 38.42 17.78
C LYS A 65 2.94 38.66 17.83
N ARG A 66 2.26 38.43 16.69
CA ARG A 66 0.81 38.63 16.52
C ARG A 66 0.27 40.02 16.82
N VAL A 67 1.11 41.05 16.73
CA VAL A 67 0.69 42.46 16.86
C VAL A 67 0.81 43.13 15.51
N PRO A 68 -0.31 43.44 14.83
CA PRO A 68 -0.29 44.10 13.52
C PRO A 68 0.22 45.52 13.64
N LEU A 69 1.08 45.95 12.73
CA LEU A 69 1.66 47.29 12.68
C LEU A 69 1.51 47.88 11.27
N THR A 70 1.07 49.13 11.20
CA THR A 70 1.09 49.91 9.95
C THR A 70 2.52 50.38 9.64
N ILE A 71 2.78 50.83 8.40
CA ILE A 71 4.10 51.34 8.02
C ILE A 71 4.50 52.59 8.85
N GLU A 72 3.54 53.45 9.24
CA GLU A 72 3.77 54.60 10.11
C GLU A 72 4.18 54.19 11.53
N GLN A 73 3.60 53.11 12.03
CA GLN A 73 3.96 52.59 13.34
C GLN A 73 5.33 51.92 13.32
N LEU A 74 5.66 51.22 12.22
CA LEU A 74 7.00 50.65 11.99
C LEU A 74 8.05 51.73 11.84
N ALA A 75 7.77 52.80 11.12
CA ALA A 75 8.68 53.97 10.96
C ALA A 75 8.98 54.64 12.30
N LYS A 76 7.98 54.78 13.18
CA LYS A 76 8.22 55.31 14.53
C LYS A 76 9.14 54.45 15.38
N LYS A 77 9.12 53.15 15.16
CA LYS A 77 9.96 52.18 15.88
C LYS A 77 11.37 52.09 15.26
N ASN A 78 11.50 52.44 13.99
CA ASN A 78 12.72 52.30 13.20
C ASN A 78 13.10 53.63 12.53
N PRO A 79 13.32 54.69 13.30
CA PRO A 79 13.50 56.08 12.79
C PRO A 79 14.79 56.26 11.98
N GLN A 80 15.69 55.28 11.97
CA GLN A 80 16.92 55.28 11.18
C GLN A 80 16.68 55.00 9.68
N PHE A 81 15.50 54.52 9.31
CA PHE A 81 15.15 54.23 7.92
C PHE A 81 14.12 55.21 7.39
N ASP A 82 14.30 55.64 6.15
CA ASP A 82 13.24 56.38 5.46
C ASP A 82 12.07 55.46 5.07
N ARG A 83 10.94 56.07 4.76
CA ARG A 83 9.70 55.29 4.48
C ARG A 83 9.85 54.37 3.27
N ALA A 84 10.47 54.79 2.19
CA ALA A 84 10.60 53.99 0.97
C ALA A 84 11.51 52.78 1.19
N TYR A 85 12.60 52.99 1.92
CA TYR A 85 13.47 51.88 2.32
C TYR A 85 12.76 50.90 3.26
N LEU A 86 12.00 51.44 4.24
CA LEU A 86 11.25 50.59 5.17
C LEU A 86 10.19 49.74 4.45
N GLU A 87 9.46 50.29 3.48
CA GLU A 87 8.51 49.54 2.65
C GLU A 87 9.22 48.41 1.87
N LYS A 88 10.39 48.70 1.30
CA LYS A 88 11.23 47.68 0.63
C LYS A 88 11.72 46.60 1.60
N ALA A 89 12.15 46.97 2.80
CA ALA A 89 12.59 46.05 3.83
C ALA A 89 11.42 45.18 4.33
N MET A 90 10.22 45.73 4.47
CA MET A 90 9.03 45.00 4.84
C MET A 90 8.58 44.02 3.75
N GLN A 91 8.80 44.32 2.47
CA GLN A 91 8.60 43.36 1.40
C GLN A 91 9.63 42.21 1.50
N ALA A 92 10.92 42.55 1.68
CA ALA A 92 11.97 41.53 1.79
C ALA A 92 11.78 40.57 2.98
N ILE A 93 11.35 41.11 4.15
CA ILE A 93 11.09 40.28 5.34
C ILE A 93 9.84 39.39 5.15
N SER A 94 8.85 39.90 4.39
CA SER A 94 7.66 39.09 4.06
C SER A 94 7.99 37.97 3.08
N GLU A 95 8.82 38.23 2.08
CA GLU A 95 9.29 37.23 1.15
C GLU A 95 10.17 36.14 1.82
N SER A 96 10.86 36.49 2.91
CA SER A 96 11.63 35.51 3.70
C SER A 96 10.76 34.64 4.64
N GLY A 97 9.46 34.89 4.72
CA GLY A 97 8.51 34.15 5.56
C GLY A 97 8.57 34.47 7.06
N LEU A 98 9.26 35.54 7.47
CA LEU A 98 9.31 35.93 8.88
C LEU A 98 8.14 36.80 9.31
N VAL A 99 7.54 37.52 8.39
CA VAL A 99 6.47 38.50 8.63
C VAL A 99 5.39 38.33 7.57
N GLU A 100 4.18 38.15 8.01
CA GLU A 100 2.96 38.13 7.18
C GLU A 100 2.38 39.55 7.10
N PHE A 101 1.54 39.84 6.15
CA PHE A 101 0.75 41.04 6.10
C PHE A 101 -0.72 40.79 5.74
N HIS A 102 -1.61 41.67 6.19
CA HIS A 102 -3.03 41.60 5.91
C HIS A 102 -3.69 42.97 5.87
N TRP A 103 -4.88 43.02 5.31
CA TRP A 103 -5.70 44.25 5.22
C TRP A 103 -6.99 44.15 6.04
N GLU A 104 -7.30 43.02 6.61
CA GLU A 104 -8.56 42.80 7.31
C GLU A 104 -8.72 43.66 8.57
N ASN A 105 -9.98 43.97 8.88
CA ASN A 105 -10.36 44.68 10.09
C ASN A 105 -10.92 43.75 11.17
N LEU A 106 -10.15 42.70 11.51
CA LEU A 106 -10.57 41.63 12.43
C LEU A 106 -10.83 42.12 13.87
N ASP A 107 -10.08 43.08 14.32
CA ASP A 107 -10.15 43.64 15.68
C ASP A 107 -10.86 45.01 15.78
N GLY A 108 -11.50 45.44 14.70
CA GLY A 108 -12.13 46.73 14.58
C GLY A 108 -11.15 47.91 14.52
N LYS A 109 -9.83 47.66 14.44
CA LYS A 109 -8.80 48.69 14.46
C LYS A 109 -8.21 49.00 13.09
N ASN A 110 -8.77 48.39 12.03
CA ASN A 110 -8.35 48.61 10.64
C ASN A 110 -9.52 49.01 9.73
N PRO A 111 -10.28 50.07 10.08
CA PRO A 111 -11.47 50.48 9.32
C PRO A 111 -11.16 50.93 7.89
N ASN A 112 -9.93 51.33 7.63
CA ASN A 112 -9.49 51.83 6.32
C ASN A 112 -8.86 50.74 5.46
N HIS A 113 -8.82 49.49 5.92
CA HIS A 113 -8.16 48.39 5.24
C HIS A 113 -6.71 48.71 4.83
N GLU A 114 -5.94 49.33 5.75
CA GLU A 114 -4.53 49.59 5.55
C GLU A 114 -3.70 48.29 5.65
N LYS A 115 -2.67 48.17 4.83
CA LYS A 115 -1.73 47.06 4.92
C LYS A 115 -1.01 47.09 6.28
N ARG A 116 -1.07 45.97 7.00
CA ARG A 116 -0.45 45.79 8.30
C ARG A 116 0.40 44.56 8.31
N TRP A 117 1.59 44.68 8.85
CA TRP A 117 2.58 43.62 8.98
C TRP A 117 2.54 43.01 10.37
N VAL A 118 2.66 41.68 10.42
CA VAL A 118 2.58 40.91 11.66
C VAL A 118 3.79 40.00 11.73
N LEU A 119 4.56 40.10 12.80
CA LEU A 119 5.57 39.08 13.11
C LEU A 119 4.84 37.77 13.49
N ASP A 120 5.07 36.73 12.71
CA ASP A 120 4.36 35.47 12.88
C ASP A 120 4.79 34.70 14.11
N MET A 121 3.91 33.83 14.53
CA MET A 121 4.23 32.76 15.46
C MET A 121 4.97 31.65 14.72
N PHE A 122 5.51 30.70 15.48
CA PHE A 122 6.27 29.59 14.92
C PHE A 122 5.45 28.75 13.93
N VAL A 123 4.32 28.23 14.37
CA VAL A 123 3.39 27.41 13.55
C VAL A 123 1.96 27.53 14.11
N PRO A 124 0.92 27.69 13.28
CA PRO A 124 1.03 28.07 11.87
C PRO A 124 1.66 29.45 11.75
N GLY A 125 2.61 29.63 10.83
CA GLY A 125 3.31 30.91 10.62
C GLY A 125 4.71 30.72 10.05
N SER A 126 5.73 31.40 10.62
CA SER A 126 7.06 31.56 10.01
C SER A 126 7.67 30.25 9.47
N ALA A 127 7.70 29.17 10.25
CA ALA A 127 8.33 27.92 9.81
C ALA A 127 7.58 27.25 8.63
N GLU A 128 6.27 27.39 8.62
CA GLU A 128 5.41 26.89 7.55
C GLU A 128 5.54 27.73 6.28
N ILE A 129 5.54 29.07 6.43
CA ILE A 129 5.66 30.02 5.33
C ILE A 129 7.01 29.88 4.63
N MET A 130 8.11 29.73 5.37
CA MET A 130 9.44 29.47 4.80
C MET A 130 9.46 28.20 3.94
N MET A 131 8.69 27.17 4.32
CA MET A 131 8.63 25.90 3.59
C MET A 131 7.77 25.96 2.32
N ILE A 132 6.78 26.85 2.25
CA ILE A 132 5.99 27.02 1.02
C ILE A 132 6.69 27.88 -0.04
N ASN A 133 7.81 28.56 0.30
CA ASN A 133 8.68 29.19 -0.66
C ASN A 133 9.65 28.16 -1.26
N PRO A 134 9.43 27.66 -2.50
CA PRO A 134 10.26 26.61 -3.06
C PRO A 134 11.71 27.04 -3.27
N GLU A 135 11.94 28.31 -3.66
CA GLU A 135 13.29 28.85 -3.86
C GLU A 135 14.09 28.85 -2.56
N GLN A 136 13.49 29.35 -1.47
CA GLN A 136 14.13 29.37 -0.15
C GLN A 136 14.40 27.98 0.39
N SER A 137 13.40 27.08 0.34
CA SER A 137 13.51 25.74 0.90
C SER A 137 14.48 24.84 0.11
N ASP A 138 14.65 25.07 -1.20
CA ASP A 138 15.64 24.37 -2.02
C ASP A 138 17.07 24.89 -1.79
N MET A 139 17.23 26.19 -1.59
CA MET A 139 18.55 26.79 -1.27
C MET A 139 19.01 26.47 0.16
N PHE A 140 18.07 26.41 1.11
CA PHE A 140 18.36 26.30 2.55
C PHE A 140 17.56 25.16 3.18
N PRO A 141 17.95 23.89 2.93
CA PRO A 141 17.23 22.70 3.39
C PRO A 141 17.11 22.59 4.93
N GLU A 142 17.98 23.27 5.68
CA GLU A 142 17.89 23.38 7.14
C GLU A 142 16.57 23.97 7.65
N THR A 143 15.83 24.69 6.80
CA THR A 143 14.49 25.18 7.09
C THR A 143 13.51 24.02 7.39
N ALA A 144 13.73 22.85 6.80
CA ALA A 144 12.93 21.66 7.07
C ALA A 144 13.06 21.18 8.52
N ASP A 145 14.26 21.26 9.09
CA ASP A 145 14.49 20.87 10.49
C ASP A 145 13.88 21.89 11.46
N PHE A 146 13.86 23.16 11.10
CA PHE A 146 13.14 24.18 11.87
C PHE A 146 11.63 23.88 11.93
N PHE A 147 11.02 23.53 10.82
CA PHE A 147 9.61 23.16 10.82
C PHE A 147 9.34 21.80 11.51
N GLU A 148 10.27 20.83 11.43
CA GLU A 148 10.17 19.54 12.13
C GLU A 148 10.18 19.71 13.65
N ARG A 149 10.88 20.71 14.16
CA ARG A 149 10.94 21.02 15.59
C ARG A 149 9.56 21.15 16.23
N MET A 150 8.55 21.57 15.46
CA MET A 150 7.17 21.66 15.89
C MET A 150 6.61 20.31 16.36
N ALA A 151 6.86 19.22 15.62
CA ALA A 151 6.32 17.91 15.94
C ALA A 151 6.83 17.40 17.29
N TYR A 152 8.14 17.50 17.53
CA TYR A 152 8.79 16.90 18.68
C TYR A 152 8.77 17.76 19.94
N LEU A 153 8.47 19.03 19.87
CA LEU A 153 8.45 19.92 21.03
C LEU A 153 7.03 20.37 21.39
N PRO A 154 6.39 21.32 20.65
CA PRO A 154 5.09 21.76 21.11
C PRO A 154 4.01 20.69 20.93
N LEU A 155 4.00 19.99 19.79
CA LEU A 155 2.91 19.03 19.51
C LEU A 155 3.04 17.75 20.33
N ALA A 156 4.22 17.23 20.59
CA ALA A 156 4.42 16.08 21.47
C ALA A 156 3.78 16.32 22.85
N GLY A 157 4.05 17.48 23.47
CA GLY A 157 3.47 17.86 24.75
C GLY A 157 1.96 18.19 24.68
N ILE A 158 1.51 18.84 23.60
CA ILE A 158 0.09 19.22 23.45
C ILE A 158 -0.77 17.99 23.19
N THR A 159 -0.31 17.03 22.38
CA THR A 159 -1.09 15.82 22.07
C THR A 159 -1.31 14.95 23.29
N GLU A 160 -0.42 14.96 24.27
CA GLU A 160 -0.64 14.31 25.58
C GLU A 160 -1.82 14.92 26.36
N MET A 161 -2.21 16.16 26.08
CA MET A 161 -3.29 16.87 26.75
C MET A 161 -4.63 16.76 26.01
N VAL A 162 -4.65 16.23 24.80
CA VAL A 162 -5.86 16.14 23.97
C VAL A 162 -6.77 15.03 24.49
N PRO A 163 -8.10 15.28 24.63
CA PRO A 163 -9.04 14.25 25.00
C PRO A 163 -9.25 13.22 23.90
N PRO A 164 -9.74 12.00 24.26
CA PRO A 164 -10.14 11.00 23.26
C PRO A 164 -11.07 11.61 22.20
N GLY A 165 -10.78 11.31 20.93
CA GLY A 165 -11.56 11.82 19.82
C GLY A 165 -11.15 13.19 19.29
N GLY A 166 -10.06 13.76 19.85
CA GLY A 166 -9.53 15.03 19.39
C GLY A 166 -10.16 16.26 20.02
N ALA A 167 -9.61 17.43 19.74
CA ALA A 167 -10.09 18.70 20.28
C ALA A 167 -10.29 19.78 19.20
N GLY A 168 -9.91 19.54 17.95
CA GLY A 168 -10.01 20.53 16.88
C GLY A 168 -9.23 21.82 17.17
N ILE A 169 -8.03 21.69 17.70
CA ILE A 169 -7.20 22.84 18.09
C ILE A 169 -6.15 23.09 17.02
N GLY A 170 -6.03 24.34 16.57
CA GLY A 170 -5.12 24.76 15.52
C GLY A 170 -5.63 24.40 14.13
N MET A 171 -6.15 23.19 13.94
CA MET A 171 -6.73 22.69 12.69
C MET A 171 -8.03 21.93 12.97
N HIS A 172 -8.98 22.00 12.05
CA HIS A 172 -10.19 21.17 12.03
C HIS A 172 -10.20 20.25 10.82
N VAL A 173 -10.53 19.00 11.02
CA VAL A 173 -10.88 18.10 9.91
C VAL A 173 -12.29 18.46 9.41
N ILE A 174 -12.40 18.69 8.11
CA ILE A 174 -13.68 18.84 7.43
C ILE A 174 -14.00 17.55 6.69
N PRO A 175 -15.17 16.95 6.90
CA PRO A 175 -15.57 15.76 6.17
C PRO A 175 -15.69 16.05 4.66
N VAL A 176 -15.46 15.04 3.85
CA VAL A 176 -15.86 15.08 2.44
C VAL A 176 -17.36 15.35 2.37
N GLU A 177 -17.79 16.38 1.66
CA GLU A 177 -19.19 16.88 1.74
C GLU A 177 -20.22 15.81 1.35
N LYS A 178 -19.96 15.02 0.32
CA LYS A 178 -20.81 13.89 -0.11
C LYS A 178 -20.92 12.75 0.92
N ALA A 179 -20.04 12.74 1.94
CA ALA A 179 -20.08 11.77 3.04
C ALA A 179 -20.92 12.25 4.23
N ILE A 180 -21.31 13.52 4.26
CA ILE A 180 -22.14 14.08 5.34
C ILE A 180 -23.57 13.60 5.12
N PRO A 181 -24.19 12.89 6.09
CA PRO A 181 -25.56 12.44 5.96
C PRO A 181 -26.53 13.63 5.81
N ALA A 182 -27.46 13.55 4.87
CA ALA A 182 -28.43 14.62 4.59
C ALA A 182 -29.31 14.98 5.79
N GLU A 183 -29.58 14.01 6.66
CA GLU A 183 -30.35 14.19 7.91
C GLU A 183 -29.50 14.79 9.04
N SER A 184 -28.21 14.94 8.88
CA SER A 184 -27.35 15.50 9.91
C SER A 184 -27.57 17.01 10.02
N LYS A 185 -27.61 17.53 11.24
CA LYS A 185 -27.65 18.98 11.49
C LYS A 185 -26.24 19.56 11.38
N SER A 186 -25.67 19.51 10.16
CA SER A 186 -24.35 20.09 9.88
C SER A 186 -24.37 21.61 9.98
N LEU A 187 -23.23 22.18 10.34
CA LEU A 187 -23.04 23.62 10.37
C LEU A 187 -22.35 24.09 9.07
N PRO A 188 -22.57 25.34 8.61
CA PRO A 188 -21.90 25.86 7.41
C PRO A 188 -20.38 25.68 7.43
N ILE A 189 -19.75 25.85 8.60
CA ILE A 189 -18.31 25.71 8.78
C ILE A 189 -17.79 24.27 8.55
N GLU A 190 -18.67 23.27 8.54
CA GLU A 190 -18.36 21.86 8.27
C GLU A 190 -18.33 21.54 6.75
N HIS A 191 -18.52 22.57 5.90
CA HIS A 191 -18.55 22.45 4.45
C HIS A 191 -17.46 23.30 3.79
N LEU A 192 -16.62 22.68 2.95
CA LEU A 192 -15.56 23.41 2.24
C LEU A 192 -16.11 24.36 1.18
N SER A 193 -17.21 24.00 0.53
CA SER A 193 -17.93 24.85 -0.42
C SER A 193 -18.36 26.18 0.20
N HIS A 194 -18.78 26.17 1.49
CA HIS A 194 -19.11 27.38 2.23
C HIS A 194 -17.89 28.33 2.36
N TRP A 195 -16.72 27.78 2.72
CA TRP A 195 -15.50 28.56 2.88
C TRP A 195 -14.97 29.10 1.56
N LEU A 196 -14.91 28.28 0.52
CA LEU A 196 -14.48 28.71 -0.81
C LEU A 196 -15.41 29.80 -1.38
N LYS A 197 -16.73 29.66 -1.18
CA LYS A 197 -17.69 30.67 -1.63
C LYS A 197 -17.56 31.99 -0.85
N LYS A 198 -17.26 31.91 0.43
CA LYS A 198 -17.02 33.09 1.29
C LYS A 198 -15.81 33.91 0.83
N TYR A 199 -14.76 33.24 0.33
CA TYR A 199 -13.52 33.87 -0.10
C TYR A 199 -13.36 33.92 -1.63
N GLU A 200 -14.45 33.74 -2.38
CA GLU A 200 -14.41 33.78 -3.85
C GLU A 200 -13.77 35.10 -4.35
N GLY A 201 -12.80 34.97 -5.26
CA GLY A 201 -11.96 36.08 -5.72
C GLY A 201 -10.69 36.36 -4.90
N HIS A 202 -10.50 35.68 -3.77
CA HIS A 202 -9.32 35.69 -2.91
C HIS A 202 -8.95 34.26 -2.52
N ILE A 203 -8.71 33.42 -3.53
CA ILE A 203 -8.30 32.01 -3.38
C ILE A 203 -6.98 31.84 -4.12
N GLY A 204 -5.99 31.30 -3.43
CA GLY A 204 -4.70 30.97 -4.04
C GLY A 204 -4.27 29.57 -3.68
N VAL A 205 -3.26 29.06 -4.36
CA VAL A 205 -2.68 27.75 -4.09
C VAL A 205 -1.17 27.82 -3.98
N SER A 206 -0.62 26.94 -3.15
CA SER A 206 0.81 26.80 -2.93
C SER A 206 1.22 25.34 -2.75
N VAL A 207 2.51 25.08 -2.81
CA VAL A 207 3.07 23.78 -2.44
C VAL A 207 2.77 23.45 -0.98
N CYS A 208 2.60 22.19 -0.67
CA CYS A 208 2.32 21.78 0.71
C CYS A 208 3.61 21.80 1.55
N SER A 209 3.69 22.69 2.53
CA SER A 209 4.82 22.83 3.47
C SER A 209 5.21 21.52 4.13
N CYS A 210 4.25 20.76 4.64
CA CYS A 210 4.50 19.46 5.29
C CYS A 210 5.09 18.43 4.35
N ARG A 211 4.61 18.33 3.08
CA ARG A 211 5.17 17.42 2.08
C ARG A 211 6.58 17.84 1.69
N LYS A 212 6.79 19.11 1.40
CA LYS A 212 8.11 19.67 1.04
C LYS A 212 9.12 19.39 2.15
N GLN A 213 8.76 19.67 3.40
CA GLN A 213 9.59 19.39 4.57
C GLN A 213 10.00 17.92 4.66
N GLN A 214 9.03 16.99 4.61
CA GLN A 214 9.32 15.57 4.77
C GLN A 214 10.16 15.03 3.59
N ARG A 215 9.96 15.56 2.39
CA ARG A 215 10.77 15.18 1.22
C ARG A 215 12.22 15.68 1.30
N ILE A 216 12.44 16.89 1.79
CA ILE A 216 13.79 17.41 2.03
C ILE A 216 14.50 16.53 3.05
N ARG A 217 13.81 16.06 4.08
CA ARG A 217 14.33 15.15 5.09
C ARG A 217 14.44 13.69 4.62
N GLY A 218 13.97 13.36 3.43
CA GLY A 218 13.93 11.97 2.95
C GLY A 218 12.88 11.10 3.67
N GLU A 219 11.86 11.69 4.27
CA GLU A 219 10.83 11.03 5.08
C GLU A 219 9.43 11.07 4.45
N GLY A 220 9.31 11.30 3.14
CA GLY A 220 8.05 11.22 2.42
C GLY A 220 7.36 9.86 2.57
N SER A 221 6.04 9.83 2.53
CA SER A 221 5.24 8.67 2.94
C SER A 221 4.44 8.00 1.81
N GLY A 222 4.89 8.10 0.56
CA GLY A 222 4.17 7.59 -0.61
C GLY A 222 3.07 8.54 -1.11
N ASP A 223 3.08 9.78 -0.64
CA ASP A 223 2.22 10.85 -1.12
C ASP A 223 2.74 11.43 -2.44
N VAL A 224 1.89 12.17 -3.14
CA VAL A 224 2.24 12.84 -4.40
C VAL A 224 2.60 14.30 -4.14
N GLU A 225 3.67 14.77 -4.78
CA GLU A 225 4.04 16.17 -4.79
C GLU A 225 3.01 16.98 -5.59
N GLY A 226 2.86 18.26 -5.25
CA GLY A 226 1.95 19.15 -5.92
C GLY A 226 1.43 20.27 -5.02
N GLU A 227 0.60 21.11 -5.60
CA GLU A 227 -0.03 22.26 -4.94
C GLU A 227 -1.29 21.81 -4.23
N TRP A 228 -1.17 21.52 -2.94
CA TRP A 228 -2.24 20.95 -2.12
C TRP A 228 -2.74 21.88 -1.01
N CYS A 229 -2.05 23.03 -0.81
CA CYS A 229 -2.43 24.00 0.20
C CYS A 229 -3.15 25.17 -0.46
N ILE A 230 -4.43 25.34 -0.14
CA ILE A 230 -5.26 26.43 -0.65
C ILE A 230 -5.24 27.55 0.40
N GLY A 231 -4.67 28.69 0.05
CA GLY A 231 -4.76 29.93 0.83
C GLY A 231 -6.05 30.66 0.51
N VAL A 232 -6.63 31.33 1.49
CA VAL A 232 -7.87 32.12 1.30
C VAL A 232 -7.77 33.50 1.95
N GLY A 233 -8.48 34.48 1.39
CA GLY A 233 -8.50 35.83 1.90
C GLY A 233 -7.13 36.49 1.82
N ASP A 234 -6.76 37.27 2.84
CA ASP A 234 -5.49 38.01 2.92
C ASP A 234 -4.26 37.10 2.75
N PHE A 235 -4.35 35.83 3.16
CA PHE A 235 -3.23 34.90 3.01
C PHE A 235 -3.02 34.47 1.53
N ALA A 236 -4.08 34.39 0.74
CA ALA A 236 -3.94 34.18 -0.71
C ALA A 236 -3.26 35.41 -1.36
N ASP A 237 -3.68 36.61 -1.01
CA ASP A 237 -3.06 37.84 -1.49
C ASP A 237 -1.59 37.96 -1.06
N TYR A 238 -1.28 37.58 0.19
CA TYR A 238 0.10 37.50 0.69
C TYR A 238 0.95 36.54 -0.16
N CYS A 239 0.47 35.29 -0.38
CA CYS A 239 1.21 34.30 -1.16
C CYS A 239 1.50 34.77 -2.58
N ARG A 240 0.53 35.42 -3.23
CA ARG A 240 0.70 36.02 -4.56
C ARG A 240 1.75 37.12 -4.57
N GLU A 241 1.68 38.08 -3.63
CA GLU A 241 2.57 39.25 -3.59
C GLU A 241 4.01 38.89 -3.17
N THR A 242 4.20 37.76 -2.48
CA THR A 242 5.51 37.32 -1.99
C THR A 242 6.07 36.14 -2.80
N ASN A 243 5.39 35.73 -3.88
CA ASN A 243 5.77 34.59 -4.71
C ASN A 243 5.81 33.24 -3.96
N HIS A 244 4.94 33.08 -2.96
CA HIS A 244 4.75 31.81 -2.23
C HIS A 244 3.66 30.95 -2.84
N GLY A 245 2.90 31.44 -3.81
CA GLY A 245 1.80 30.78 -4.49
C GLY A 245 1.18 31.65 -5.58
N HIS A 246 0.11 31.20 -6.20
CA HIS A 246 -0.61 31.93 -7.23
C HIS A 246 -2.14 31.83 -7.04
N ASP A 247 -2.88 32.75 -7.68
CA ASP A 247 -4.33 32.75 -7.63
C ASP A 247 -4.94 31.61 -8.42
N ILE A 248 -6.05 31.08 -7.92
CA ILE A 248 -6.89 30.09 -8.58
C ILE A 248 -8.37 30.46 -8.46
N THR A 249 -9.19 29.94 -9.35
CA THR A 249 -10.64 30.11 -9.32
C THR A 249 -11.30 29.18 -8.30
N TYR A 250 -12.58 29.42 -8.00
CA TYR A 250 -13.39 28.53 -7.19
C TYR A 250 -13.45 27.11 -7.80
N GLU A 251 -13.61 27.01 -9.11
CA GLU A 251 -13.69 25.75 -9.85
C GLU A 251 -12.38 24.97 -9.74
N GLU A 252 -11.24 25.62 -9.95
CA GLU A 252 -9.91 24.99 -9.79
C GLU A 252 -9.68 24.51 -8.35
N ALA A 253 -10.11 25.30 -7.35
CA ALA A 253 -10.05 24.88 -5.96
C ALA A 253 -10.89 23.62 -5.71
N MET A 254 -12.11 23.55 -6.26
CA MET A 254 -12.98 22.36 -6.16
C MET A 254 -12.35 21.14 -6.85
N GLU A 255 -11.65 21.31 -7.97
CA GLU A 255 -10.90 20.23 -8.63
C GLU A 255 -9.77 19.69 -7.75
N ILE A 256 -9.01 20.59 -7.09
CA ILE A 256 -7.97 20.20 -6.15
C ILE A 256 -8.56 19.40 -4.98
N LEU A 257 -9.73 19.81 -4.45
CA LEU A 257 -10.42 19.06 -3.40
C LEU A 257 -10.83 17.67 -3.89
N GLN A 258 -11.39 17.56 -5.10
CA GLN A 258 -11.78 16.26 -5.65
C GLN A 258 -10.56 15.35 -5.88
N LYS A 259 -9.46 15.87 -6.42
CA LYS A 259 -8.20 15.14 -6.57
C LYS A 259 -7.66 14.65 -5.21
N ALA A 260 -7.77 15.48 -4.18
CA ALA A 260 -7.38 15.11 -2.83
C ALA A 260 -8.24 13.99 -2.24
N GLU A 261 -9.58 14.05 -2.42
CA GLU A 261 -10.50 12.99 -2.03
C GLU A 261 -10.18 11.65 -2.71
N ASP A 262 -9.86 11.70 -3.99
CA ASP A 262 -9.54 10.50 -4.78
C ASP A 262 -8.25 9.84 -4.27
N ARG A 263 -7.30 10.62 -3.79
CA ARG A 263 -6.07 10.13 -3.14
C ARG A 263 -6.23 9.76 -1.67
N GLY A 264 -7.38 9.98 -1.07
CA GLY A 264 -7.62 9.72 0.35
C GLY A 264 -6.97 10.76 1.26
N TYR A 265 -6.69 11.97 0.76
CA TYR A 265 -6.18 13.06 1.59
C TYR A 265 -7.28 13.69 2.44
N VAL A 266 -6.90 14.17 3.61
CA VAL A 266 -7.80 14.73 4.60
C VAL A 266 -7.90 16.23 4.44
N HIS A 267 -9.11 16.74 4.30
CA HIS A 267 -9.36 18.17 4.32
C HIS A 267 -9.28 18.72 5.74
N GLN A 268 -8.55 19.79 5.92
CA GLN A 268 -8.48 20.54 7.17
C GLN A 268 -8.58 22.02 6.89
N ILE A 269 -9.27 22.74 7.78
CA ILE A 269 -9.25 24.21 7.82
C ILE A 269 -8.43 24.68 9.00
N THR A 270 -7.84 25.87 8.88
CA THR A 270 -7.11 26.50 9.97
C THR A 270 -8.08 26.98 11.06
N ASN A 271 -7.69 26.87 12.32
CA ASN A 271 -8.50 27.21 13.48
C ASN A 271 -7.65 27.99 14.49
N ILE A 272 -7.20 29.19 14.11
CA ILE A 272 -6.39 30.05 14.98
C ILE A 272 -6.96 31.44 15.17
N ASP A 273 -7.88 31.90 14.29
CA ASP A 273 -8.42 33.27 14.28
C ASP A 273 -9.88 33.36 14.74
N GLY A 274 -10.46 32.24 15.24
CA GLY A 274 -11.83 32.22 15.77
C GLY A 274 -12.88 31.76 14.76
N GLU A 275 -14.15 31.94 15.11
CA GLU A 275 -15.29 31.22 14.48
C GLU A 275 -15.58 31.60 13.02
N ASN A 276 -15.18 32.76 12.57
CA ASN A 276 -15.59 33.27 11.26
C ASN A 276 -14.44 33.48 10.27
N LYS A 277 -13.24 33.06 10.62
CA LYS A 277 -12.06 33.24 9.78
C LYS A 277 -11.23 31.99 9.68
N ILE A 278 -10.79 31.71 8.46
CA ILE A 278 -9.69 30.78 8.15
C ILE A 278 -8.71 31.48 7.22
N PHE A 279 -7.46 31.07 7.20
CA PHE A 279 -6.49 31.54 6.20
C PHE A 279 -6.12 30.45 5.20
N GLY A 280 -6.48 29.19 5.46
CA GLY A 280 -6.14 28.11 4.54
C GLY A 280 -6.98 26.86 4.69
N ILE A 281 -7.05 26.13 3.60
CA ILE A 281 -7.63 24.79 3.46
C ILE A 281 -6.51 23.84 3.03
N CYS A 282 -6.19 22.87 3.88
CA CYS A 282 -5.14 21.90 3.64
C CYS A 282 -5.72 20.58 3.12
N ASN A 283 -5.03 19.94 2.18
CA ASN A 283 -5.34 18.61 1.65
C ASN A 283 -4.25 17.63 2.08
N CYS A 284 -4.42 17.06 3.27
CA CYS A 284 -3.34 16.46 4.05
C CYS A 284 -3.15 14.96 3.82
N ALA A 285 -1.94 14.55 3.42
CA ALA A 285 -1.50 13.17 3.60
C ALA A 285 -1.11 12.96 5.07
N VAL A 286 -1.74 12.03 5.76
CA VAL A 286 -1.59 11.86 7.22
C VAL A 286 -0.16 11.49 7.61
N GLY A 287 0.53 10.71 6.78
CA GLY A 287 1.91 10.29 7.06
C GLY A 287 2.94 11.43 7.07
N VAL A 288 2.63 12.58 6.46
CA VAL A 288 3.53 13.74 6.39
C VAL A 288 3.00 14.98 7.12
N CYS A 289 1.69 15.11 7.28
CA CYS A 289 1.07 16.30 7.90
C CYS A 289 1.45 16.45 9.37
N ASN A 290 2.07 17.56 9.73
CA ASN A 290 2.52 17.80 11.11
C ASN A 290 1.37 17.80 12.13
N ALA A 291 0.14 18.18 11.75
CA ALA A 291 -1.01 18.12 12.65
C ALA A 291 -1.54 16.68 12.85
N LEU A 292 -1.52 15.83 11.81
CA LEU A 292 -2.15 14.51 11.84
C LEU A 292 -1.18 13.37 12.16
N ARG A 293 0.09 13.43 11.69
CA ARG A 293 1.06 12.36 11.91
C ARG A 293 1.49 12.21 13.37
N THR A 294 1.35 13.26 14.19
CA THR A 294 1.71 13.23 15.62
C THR A 294 0.99 12.15 16.40
N SER A 295 -0.27 11.87 16.06
CA SER A 295 -1.02 10.74 16.63
C SER A 295 -0.34 9.39 16.38
N GLN A 296 0.29 9.22 15.22
CA GLN A 296 1.03 8.00 14.87
C GLN A 296 2.45 8.00 15.46
N LEU A 297 3.10 9.16 15.54
CA LEU A 297 4.44 9.27 16.12
C LEU A 297 4.45 9.00 17.63
N PHE A 298 3.46 9.53 18.35
CA PHE A 298 3.43 9.50 19.81
C PHE A 298 2.35 8.59 20.39
N ASN A 299 1.63 7.87 19.53
CA ASN A 299 0.49 7.04 19.92
C ASN A 299 -0.49 7.78 20.84
N THR A 300 -0.96 8.94 20.40
CA THR A 300 -1.86 9.86 21.11
C THR A 300 -3.15 10.07 20.31
N PRO A 301 -4.23 10.63 20.92
CA PRO A 301 -5.36 11.12 20.17
C PRO A 301 -4.95 12.16 19.13
N ASN A 302 -5.68 12.25 18.02
CA ASN A 302 -5.42 13.28 17.02
C ASN A 302 -5.73 14.67 17.56
N LEU A 303 -4.84 15.61 17.28
CA LEU A 303 -5.04 17.02 17.59
C LEU A 303 -6.25 17.58 16.83
N SER A 304 -6.39 17.19 15.57
CA SER A 304 -7.42 17.63 14.64
C SER A 304 -8.47 16.53 14.43
N ALA A 305 -9.74 16.87 14.54
CA ALA A 305 -10.87 15.98 14.30
C ALA A 305 -12.09 16.77 13.87
N SER A 306 -13.08 16.10 13.24
CA SER A 306 -14.39 16.68 12.92
C SER A 306 -15.44 16.34 13.99
N ALA A 307 -16.67 16.84 13.80
CA ALA A 307 -17.83 16.47 14.61
C ALA A 307 -18.30 15.02 14.39
N TYR A 308 -17.74 14.34 13.41
CA TYR A 308 -18.23 13.06 12.91
C TYR A 308 -17.32 11.90 13.29
N VAL A 309 -17.92 10.70 13.33
CA VAL A 309 -17.25 9.41 13.46
C VAL A 309 -17.86 8.46 12.46
N ALA A 310 -17.05 7.63 11.81
CA ALA A 310 -17.56 6.59 10.94
C ALA A 310 -18.16 5.44 11.74
N GLU A 311 -19.25 4.89 11.25
CA GLU A 311 -19.93 3.71 11.79
C GLU A 311 -20.14 2.69 10.67
N SER A 312 -19.85 1.41 10.94
CA SER A 312 -19.96 0.33 9.97
C SER A 312 -21.19 -0.52 10.23
N ASP A 313 -22.03 -0.69 9.20
CA ASP A 313 -23.14 -1.64 9.20
C ASP A 313 -22.59 -3.06 8.90
N PRO A 314 -22.64 -3.99 9.87
CA PRO A 314 -22.12 -5.33 9.69
C PRO A 314 -22.92 -6.16 8.68
N GLU A 315 -24.20 -5.87 8.47
CA GLU A 315 -25.07 -6.66 7.57
C GLU A 315 -24.79 -6.32 6.11
N LYS A 316 -24.49 -5.05 5.80
CA LYS A 316 -24.13 -4.61 4.47
C LYS A 316 -22.65 -4.89 4.15
N CYS A 317 -21.79 -4.95 5.17
CA CYS A 317 -20.35 -5.03 5.00
C CYS A 317 -19.90 -6.41 4.48
N VAL A 318 -19.12 -6.40 3.42
CA VAL A 318 -18.54 -7.60 2.78
C VAL A 318 -17.04 -7.77 3.05
N ALA A 319 -16.46 -7.04 3.99
CA ALA A 319 -15.05 -7.11 4.35
C ALA A 319 -14.08 -6.95 3.15
N CYS A 320 -14.43 -6.17 2.14
CA CYS A 320 -13.56 -5.95 0.97
C CYS A 320 -12.23 -5.28 1.35
N GLY A 321 -12.20 -4.52 2.46
CA GLY A 321 -11.01 -3.87 2.98
C GLY A 321 -10.74 -2.49 2.39
N LYS A 322 -11.53 -1.99 1.43
CA LYS A 322 -11.29 -0.69 0.80
C LYS A 322 -11.28 0.45 1.82
N CYS A 323 -12.21 0.48 2.75
CA CYS A 323 -12.26 1.47 3.84
C CYS A 323 -11.03 1.37 4.78
N VAL A 324 -10.41 0.20 4.90
CA VAL A 324 -9.16 0.00 5.69
C VAL A 324 -7.97 0.58 4.94
N GLU A 325 -7.86 0.30 3.64
CA GLU A 325 -6.78 0.77 2.78
C GLU A 325 -6.76 2.29 2.65
N THR A 326 -7.94 2.87 2.55
CA THR A 326 -8.10 4.32 2.36
C THR A 326 -8.24 5.09 3.65
N CYS A 327 -8.28 4.45 4.83
CA CYS A 327 -8.39 5.15 6.10
C CYS A 327 -7.08 5.84 6.46
N PRO A 328 -6.97 7.16 6.36
CA PRO A 328 -5.71 7.87 6.57
C PRO A 328 -5.27 7.84 8.04
N ALA A 329 -6.20 7.73 8.96
CA ALA A 329 -5.94 7.70 10.41
C ALA A 329 -5.71 6.27 10.96
N GLY A 330 -5.82 5.22 10.13
CA GLY A 330 -5.73 3.83 10.60
C GLY A 330 -6.85 3.43 11.58
N ALA A 331 -7.99 4.13 11.55
CA ALA A 331 -9.10 3.90 12.47
C ALA A 331 -10.01 2.74 12.05
N VAL A 332 -10.01 2.38 10.78
CA VAL A 332 -10.81 1.27 10.25
C VAL A 332 -9.92 0.04 10.10
N ARG A 333 -10.43 -1.09 10.55
CA ARG A 333 -9.77 -2.39 10.46
C ARG A 333 -10.74 -3.45 10.01
N LEU A 334 -10.24 -4.60 9.57
CA LEU A 334 -11.08 -5.76 9.32
C LEU A 334 -11.34 -6.52 10.63
N GLY A 335 -12.47 -7.19 10.69
CA GLY A 335 -12.90 -8.05 11.78
C GLY A 335 -13.80 -9.13 11.26
N GLN A 336 -14.38 -9.90 12.17
CA GLN A 336 -15.31 -10.99 11.90
C GLN A 336 -16.67 -10.71 12.50
N LYS A 337 -17.71 -11.29 11.95
CA LYS A 337 -19.08 -11.21 12.47
C LYS A 337 -19.69 -12.58 12.83
N LEU A 338 -18.90 -13.63 12.82
CA LEU A 338 -19.32 -14.95 13.27
C LEU A 338 -19.40 -14.99 14.79
N CYS A 339 -20.30 -15.82 15.31
CA CYS A 339 -20.38 -16.10 16.74
C CYS A 339 -19.37 -17.19 17.13
N THR A 340 -18.84 -17.08 18.35
CA THR A 340 -18.10 -18.14 19.01
C THR A 340 -18.97 -18.86 20.03
N LYS A 341 -18.49 -19.94 20.64
CA LYS A 341 -19.15 -20.63 21.77
C LYS A 341 -19.42 -19.67 22.94
N GLU A 342 -18.64 -18.61 23.07
CA GLU A 342 -18.79 -17.57 24.09
C GLU A 342 -19.77 -16.46 23.68
N GLY A 343 -20.28 -16.50 22.46
CA GLY A 343 -21.20 -15.50 21.91
C GLY A 343 -20.61 -14.72 20.72
N PRO A 344 -21.26 -13.62 20.31
CA PRO A 344 -20.77 -12.76 19.23
C PRO A 344 -19.38 -12.19 19.54
N ILE A 345 -18.51 -12.17 18.53
CA ILE A 345 -17.19 -11.58 18.66
C ILE A 345 -17.35 -10.08 18.95
N GLN A 346 -16.95 -9.68 20.15
CA GLN A 346 -16.96 -8.28 20.56
C GLN A 346 -15.66 -7.61 20.10
N TYR A 347 -15.79 -6.41 19.56
CA TYR A 347 -14.66 -5.51 19.28
C TYR A 347 -14.75 -4.34 20.25
N PRO A 348 -14.20 -4.47 21.46
CA PRO A 348 -14.24 -3.39 22.43
C PRO A 348 -13.57 -2.17 21.82
N HIS A 349 -14.19 -1.02 22.02
CA HIS A 349 -13.50 0.24 21.82
C HIS A 349 -12.32 0.23 22.79
N HIS A 350 -11.13 0.62 22.33
CA HIS A 350 -10.06 0.82 23.26
C HIS A 350 -10.49 1.87 24.26
N GLU A 351 -10.78 1.46 25.48
CA GLU A 351 -10.90 2.37 26.58
C GLU A 351 -9.54 3.03 26.76
N LEU A 352 -9.47 4.29 26.42
CA LEU A 352 -8.26 5.05 26.60
C LEU A 352 -8.07 5.26 28.09
N PRO A 353 -6.94 4.79 28.67
CA PRO A 353 -6.69 4.97 30.07
C PRO A 353 -6.60 6.46 30.39
N ASP A 354 -7.47 6.96 31.25
CA ASP A 354 -7.44 8.35 31.69
C ASP A 354 -6.58 8.55 32.97
N ASP A 355 -5.93 7.49 33.43
CA ASP A 355 -5.06 7.39 34.61
C ASP A 355 -3.61 7.03 34.27
N THR A 356 -3.25 6.97 33.00
CA THR A 356 -1.90 6.72 32.51
C THR A 356 -1.52 7.73 31.43
N LYS A 357 -0.22 7.92 31.18
CA LYS A 357 0.26 8.69 30.06
C LYS A 357 -0.09 8.00 28.74
N TRP A 358 -0.29 8.77 27.69
CA TRP A 358 -0.32 8.23 26.34
C TRP A 358 1.07 7.69 25.98
N GLY A 359 1.16 6.87 24.95
CA GLY A 359 2.42 6.36 24.44
C GLY A 359 2.28 4.94 23.94
N GLU A 360 3.40 4.36 23.57
CA GLU A 360 3.50 3.05 22.94
C GLU A 360 2.86 1.93 23.78
N ASP A 361 3.14 1.91 25.07
CA ASP A 361 2.68 0.84 25.98
C ASP A 361 1.22 0.99 26.43
N HIS A 362 0.64 2.18 26.27
CA HIS A 362 -0.57 2.55 27.00
C HIS A 362 -1.73 2.95 26.14
N TRP A 363 -1.62 2.88 24.82
CA TRP A 363 -2.74 3.15 23.97
C TRP A 363 -2.97 2.01 22.98
N ASN A 364 -2.79 2.28 21.71
CA ASN A 364 -3.26 1.43 20.63
C ASN A 364 -2.06 0.86 19.87
N LYS A 365 -2.06 -0.44 19.61
CA LYS A 365 -0.99 -1.08 18.83
C LYS A 365 -1.06 -0.76 17.32
N ASN A 366 -2.18 -0.19 16.84
CA ASN A 366 -2.31 0.29 15.47
C ASN A 366 -1.66 1.66 15.33
N TYR A 367 -0.36 1.73 15.37
CA TYR A 367 0.40 2.95 15.21
C TYR A 367 1.68 2.66 14.39
N ARG A 368 2.43 3.70 14.10
CA ARG A 368 3.68 3.59 13.38
C ARG A 368 4.71 2.79 14.21
N ASN A 369 5.28 1.73 13.60
CA ASN A 369 6.37 0.97 14.21
C ASN A 369 7.73 1.67 14.01
N GLU A 370 8.82 1.06 14.51
CA GLU A 370 10.18 1.57 14.38
C GLU A 370 10.63 1.83 12.93
N ASN A 371 10.13 1.04 11.97
CA ASN A 371 10.39 1.20 10.54
C ASN A 371 9.45 2.22 9.87
N GLY A 372 8.59 2.89 10.64
CA GLY A 372 7.62 3.86 10.13
C GLY A 372 6.38 3.26 9.47
N CYS A 373 6.26 1.94 9.38
CA CYS A 373 5.07 1.28 8.86
C CYS A 373 3.87 1.44 9.81
N ILE A 374 2.67 1.54 9.24
CA ILE A 374 1.42 1.49 10.01
C ILE A 374 1.08 0.04 10.29
N GLN A 375 1.14 -0.34 11.55
CA GLN A 375 0.67 -1.64 12.01
C GLN A 375 -0.84 -1.66 12.15
N THR A 376 -1.48 -2.71 11.62
CA THR A 376 -2.89 -2.99 11.89
C THR A 376 -2.97 -4.10 12.92
N TRP A 377 -3.77 -3.86 13.98
CA TRP A 377 -4.03 -4.88 14.98
C TRP A 377 -4.66 -6.13 14.34
N PRO A 378 -4.14 -7.34 14.59
CA PRO A 378 -4.69 -8.57 14.03
C PRO A 378 -6.05 -8.88 14.66
N THR A 379 -7.12 -8.36 14.06
CA THR A 379 -8.51 -8.57 14.49
C THR A 379 -9.20 -9.72 13.75
N GLY A 380 -8.51 -10.32 12.81
CA GLY A 380 -9.08 -11.29 11.89
C GLY A 380 -9.89 -10.66 10.76
N THR A 381 -10.38 -11.47 9.88
CA THR A 381 -11.30 -11.10 8.79
C THR A 381 -11.97 -12.37 8.25
N ALA A 382 -12.64 -12.31 7.09
CA ALA A 382 -13.08 -13.50 6.36
C ALA A 382 -11.86 -14.40 6.09
N PRO A 383 -11.86 -15.68 6.51
CA PRO A 383 -10.71 -16.56 6.37
C PRO A 383 -10.25 -16.74 4.92
N CYS A 384 -11.19 -16.72 3.96
CA CYS A 384 -10.87 -16.78 2.54
C CYS A 384 -10.03 -15.58 2.07
N LYS A 385 -10.27 -14.36 2.60
CA LYS A 385 -9.44 -13.18 2.31
C LYS A 385 -8.08 -13.29 3.00
N ALA A 386 -8.06 -13.70 4.26
CA ALA A 386 -6.82 -13.84 5.02
C ALA A 386 -5.85 -14.85 4.39
N ALA A 387 -6.36 -15.99 3.95
CA ALA A 387 -5.55 -17.05 3.34
C ALA A 387 -5.09 -16.73 1.90
N CYS A 388 -5.73 -15.81 1.21
CA CYS A 388 -5.31 -15.43 -0.14
C CYS A 388 -4.04 -14.56 -0.08
N PRO A 389 -2.92 -14.93 -0.73
CA PRO A 389 -1.70 -14.12 -0.72
C PRO A 389 -1.89 -12.68 -1.23
N ALA A 390 -2.75 -12.50 -2.23
CA ALA A 390 -3.12 -11.18 -2.75
C ALA A 390 -4.26 -10.49 -1.96
N HIS A 391 -4.78 -11.14 -0.93
CA HIS A 391 -5.87 -10.62 -0.09
C HIS A 391 -7.08 -10.08 -0.86
N ILE A 392 -7.49 -10.80 -1.92
CA ILE A 392 -8.61 -10.41 -2.77
C ILE A 392 -9.89 -10.27 -1.94
N ALA A 393 -10.76 -9.35 -2.33
CA ALA A 393 -12.04 -9.08 -1.67
C ALA A 393 -13.09 -10.17 -1.98
N ILE A 394 -12.81 -11.43 -1.59
CA ILE A 394 -13.55 -12.63 -2.01
C ILE A 394 -15.03 -12.55 -1.64
N GLN A 395 -15.34 -12.25 -0.39
CA GLN A 395 -16.72 -12.11 0.08
C GLN A 395 -17.50 -11.05 -0.72
N GLY A 396 -16.81 -9.99 -1.14
CA GLY A 396 -17.39 -8.89 -1.93
C GLY A 396 -17.79 -9.33 -3.33
N TYR A 397 -16.85 -9.93 -4.09
CA TYR A 397 -17.17 -10.34 -5.46
C TYR A 397 -18.15 -11.51 -5.53
N ILE A 398 -18.15 -12.41 -4.53
CA ILE A 398 -19.16 -13.47 -4.42
C ILE A 398 -20.55 -12.86 -4.24
N LYS A 399 -20.71 -11.88 -3.36
CA LYS A 399 -21.99 -11.18 -3.17
C LYS A 399 -22.43 -10.50 -4.48
N MET A 400 -21.54 -9.73 -5.12
CA MET A 400 -21.86 -9.06 -6.40
C MET A 400 -22.25 -10.06 -7.48
N ALA A 401 -21.55 -11.18 -7.58
CA ALA A 401 -21.87 -12.24 -8.54
C ALA A 401 -23.25 -12.86 -8.27
N GLY A 402 -23.58 -13.13 -6.99
CA GLY A 402 -24.90 -13.58 -6.58
C GLY A 402 -26.03 -12.61 -6.95
N ASP A 403 -25.75 -11.31 -6.93
CA ASP A 403 -26.64 -10.24 -7.32
C ASP A 403 -26.68 -9.99 -8.86
N GLY A 404 -25.89 -10.74 -9.65
CA GLY A 404 -25.80 -10.59 -11.11
C GLY A 404 -24.91 -9.41 -11.56
N ARG A 405 -24.16 -8.77 -10.67
CA ARG A 405 -23.29 -7.62 -10.92
C ARG A 405 -21.88 -8.06 -11.32
N TYR A 406 -21.73 -8.78 -12.42
CA TYR A 406 -20.48 -9.44 -12.82
C TYR A 406 -19.38 -8.43 -13.17
N ALA A 407 -19.73 -7.33 -13.85
CA ALA A 407 -18.78 -6.27 -14.19
C ALA A 407 -18.19 -5.59 -12.92
N ASP A 408 -19.01 -5.32 -11.91
CA ASP A 408 -18.56 -4.74 -10.64
C ASP A 408 -17.72 -5.76 -9.84
N ALA A 409 -18.12 -7.04 -9.87
CA ALA A 409 -17.35 -8.12 -9.26
C ALA A 409 -15.94 -8.21 -9.89
N LEU A 410 -15.83 -8.11 -11.20
CA LEU A 410 -14.55 -8.08 -11.90
C LEU A 410 -13.69 -6.89 -11.49
N LYS A 411 -14.26 -5.68 -11.47
CA LYS A 411 -13.56 -4.47 -11.02
C LYS A 411 -13.00 -4.66 -9.60
N LEU A 412 -13.80 -5.27 -8.71
CA LEU A 412 -13.37 -5.55 -7.35
C LEU A 412 -12.22 -6.56 -7.28
N ILE A 413 -12.24 -7.62 -8.12
CA ILE A 413 -11.15 -8.59 -8.21
C ILE A 413 -9.87 -7.92 -8.74
N LYS A 414 -9.99 -7.14 -9.82
CA LYS A 414 -8.84 -6.51 -10.50
C LYS A 414 -8.13 -5.43 -9.66
N LYS A 415 -8.71 -5.00 -8.54
CA LYS A 415 -7.99 -4.15 -7.55
C LYS A 415 -6.80 -4.86 -6.90
N ASP A 416 -6.87 -6.17 -6.74
CA ASP A 416 -5.85 -6.97 -6.04
C ASP A 416 -5.25 -8.07 -6.91
N ASN A 417 -5.91 -8.46 -7.99
CA ASN A 417 -5.50 -9.53 -8.90
C ASN A 417 -5.71 -9.12 -10.36
N PRO A 418 -4.62 -8.82 -11.10
CA PRO A 418 -4.70 -8.46 -12.51
C PRO A 418 -5.15 -9.59 -13.43
N PHE A 419 -5.03 -10.87 -13.01
CA PHE A 419 -5.23 -12.05 -13.85
C PHE A 419 -6.32 -12.97 -13.33
N PRO A 420 -7.60 -12.52 -13.24
CA PRO A 420 -8.68 -13.32 -12.68
C PRO A 420 -9.00 -14.58 -13.50
N ALA A 421 -8.88 -14.53 -14.82
CA ALA A 421 -9.12 -15.70 -15.69
C ALA A 421 -8.02 -16.76 -15.51
N VAL A 422 -6.75 -16.34 -15.42
CA VAL A 422 -5.62 -17.23 -15.12
C VAL A 422 -5.82 -17.88 -13.76
N CYS A 423 -6.03 -17.09 -12.71
CA CYS A 423 -6.23 -17.61 -11.36
C CYS A 423 -7.49 -18.48 -11.25
N GLY A 424 -8.57 -18.19 -11.98
CA GLY A 424 -9.78 -19.02 -12.04
C GLY A 424 -9.56 -20.38 -12.73
N SER A 425 -8.43 -20.54 -13.42
CA SER A 425 -8.09 -21.78 -14.10
C SER A 425 -7.11 -22.67 -13.31
N ILE A 426 -6.15 -22.06 -12.60
CA ILE A 426 -4.99 -22.80 -12.06
C ILE A 426 -4.61 -22.43 -10.61
N CYS A 427 -5.45 -21.71 -9.89
CA CYS A 427 -5.13 -21.30 -8.51
C CYS A 427 -5.01 -22.49 -7.56
N ARG A 428 -4.13 -22.36 -6.54
CA ARG A 428 -4.00 -23.34 -5.42
C ARG A 428 -5.26 -23.39 -4.54
N LYS A 429 -6.15 -22.39 -4.62
CA LYS A 429 -7.41 -22.33 -3.87
C LYS A 429 -7.25 -22.23 -2.34
N TYR A 430 -6.19 -21.58 -1.84
CA TYR A 430 -6.02 -21.32 -0.39
C TYR A 430 -7.30 -20.77 0.28
N CYS A 431 -8.07 -19.98 -0.45
CA CYS A 431 -9.33 -19.40 0.03
C CYS A 431 -10.44 -20.45 0.24
N GLU A 432 -10.47 -21.52 -0.55
CA GLU A 432 -11.41 -22.63 -0.38
C GLU A 432 -11.01 -23.51 0.80
N ASP A 433 -9.72 -23.83 0.93
CA ASP A 433 -9.18 -24.58 2.07
C ASP A 433 -9.49 -23.89 3.41
N ALA A 434 -9.38 -22.54 3.42
CA ALA A 434 -9.66 -21.73 4.59
C ALA A 434 -11.15 -21.41 4.80
N CYS A 435 -12.02 -21.74 3.85
CA CYS A 435 -13.42 -21.33 3.90
C CYS A 435 -14.16 -21.92 5.11
N THR A 436 -14.73 -21.04 5.96
CA THR A 436 -15.49 -21.47 7.14
C THR A 436 -16.69 -22.34 6.80
N ARG A 437 -17.24 -22.23 5.58
CA ARG A 437 -18.33 -23.09 5.12
C ARG A 437 -17.94 -24.56 5.16
N GLY A 438 -16.65 -24.89 4.98
CA GLY A 438 -16.14 -26.26 5.10
C GLY A 438 -16.32 -26.91 6.47
N THR A 439 -16.64 -26.13 7.52
CA THR A 439 -17.02 -26.68 8.85
C THR A 439 -18.47 -27.12 8.93
N VAL A 440 -19.29 -26.76 7.96
CA VAL A 440 -20.74 -27.03 7.91
C VAL A 440 -21.03 -28.19 6.96
N ASP A 441 -20.53 -28.08 5.74
CA ASP A 441 -20.68 -29.06 4.66
C ASP A 441 -19.43 -29.08 3.78
N GLU A 442 -19.39 -28.34 2.69
CA GLU A 442 -18.25 -28.22 1.77
C GLU A 442 -17.90 -26.74 1.57
N PRO A 443 -16.59 -26.39 1.40
CA PRO A 443 -16.17 -25.04 1.05
C PRO A 443 -16.93 -24.51 -0.17
N LEU A 444 -17.04 -23.19 -0.30
CA LEU A 444 -17.55 -22.57 -1.53
C LEU A 444 -16.61 -22.86 -2.70
N ALA A 445 -17.19 -23.03 -3.89
CA ALA A 445 -16.46 -23.09 -5.16
C ALA A 445 -16.01 -21.68 -5.59
N ILE A 446 -15.12 -21.07 -4.80
CA ILE A 446 -14.68 -19.67 -4.91
C ILE A 446 -13.98 -19.43 -6.24
N ASP A 447 -13.16 -20.38 -6.65
CA ASP A 447 -12.34 -20.29 -7.85
C ASP A 447 -13.19 -20.36 -9.12
N GLU A 448 -14.21 -21.21 -9.14
CA GLU A 448 -15.15 -21.33 -10.26
C GLU A 448 -16.04 -20.07 -10.42
N ILE A 449 -16.43 -19.43 -9.30
CA ILE A 449 -17.12 -18.13 -9.36
C ILE A 449 -16.21 -17.07 -10.00
N LYS A 450 -14.94 -17.02 -9.62
CA LYS A 450 -13.96 -16.11 -10.21
C LYS A 450 -13.72 -16.38 -11.70
N LYS A 451 -13.60 -17.67 -12.08
CA LYS A 451 -13.50 -18.08 -13.48
C LYS A 451 -14.69 -17.58 -14.29
N PHE A 452 -15.90 -17.80 -13.80
CA PHE A 452 -17.12 -17.34 -14.47
C PHE A 452 -17.12 -15.83 -14.67
N ILE A 453 -16.82 -15.04 -13.63
CA ILE A 453 -16.77 -13.56 -13.71
C ILE A 453 -15.77 -13.11 -14.78
N ALA A 454 -14.58 -13.71 -14.80
CA ALA A 454 -13.55 -13.37 -15.78
C ALA A 454 -13.96 -13.76 -17.21
N GLU A 455 -14.62 -14.89 -17.41
CA GLU A 455 -15.10 -15.29 -18.72
C GLU A 455 -16.25 -14.44 -19.25
N GLN A 456 -17.09 -13.84 -18.40
CA GLN A 456 -18.08 -12.86 -18.84
C GLN A 456 -17.39 -11.65 -19.48
N ASP A 457 -16.33 -11.14 -18.87
CA ASP A 457 -15.54 -10.04 -19.42
C ASP A 457 -14.81 -10.45 -20.72
N MET A 458 -14.25 -11.65 -20.78
CA MET A 458 -13.58 -12.16 -21.99
C MET A 458 -14.53 -12.31 -23.20
N LYS A 459 -15.82 -12.49 -22.94
CA LYS A 459 -16.88 -12.58 -23.96
C LYS A 459 -17.52 -11.23 -24.28
N ALA A 460 -17.22 -10.19 -23.51
CA ALA A 460 -17.75 -8.85 -23.72
C ALA A 460 -17.16 -8.22 -24.99
N GLU A 461 -17.93 -7.37 -25.66
CA GLU A 461 -17.49 -6.59 -26.82
C GLU A 461 -16.27 -5.72 -26.48
N HIS A 462 -16.29 -5.12 -25.29
CA HIS A 462 -15.17 -4.34 -24.73
C HIS A 462 -14.76 -4.91 -23.37
N ARG A 463 -13.51 -5.30 -23.28
CA ARG A 463 -12.90 -5.77 -22.05
C ARG A 463 -12.79 -4.64 -21.01
N TYR A 464 -12.92 -4.98 -19.73
CA TYR A 464 -12.62 -4.00 -18.69
C TYR A 464 -11.12 -3.77 -18.57
N VAL A 465 -10.70 -2.57 -18.95
CA VAL A 465 -9.35 -2.05 -18.72
C VAL A 465 -9.38 -1.14 -17.50
N PRO A 466 -8.64 -1.43 -16.42
CA PRO A 466 -8.60 -0.57 -15.27
C PRO A 466 -8.14 0.84 -15.64
N PRO A 467 -8.84 1.89 -15.18
CA PRO A 467 -8.38 3.25 -15.39
C PRO A 467 -7.08 3.49 -14.62
N MET A 468 -6.23 4.34 -15.17
CA MET A 468 -5.12 4.92 -14.45
C MET A 468 -5.65 5.64 -13.20
N ASN A 469 -4.90 5.61 -12.11
CA ASN A 469 -5.29 6.28 -10.88
C ASN A 469 -5.60 7.75 -11.16
N SER A 470 -6.87 8.14 -10.94
CA SER A 470 -7.48 9.38 -11.42
C SER A 470 -6.93 10.67 -10.80
N CYS A 471 -5.98 10.51 -9.90
CA CYS A 471 -5.59 11.60 -9.02
C CYS A 471 -4.70 12.65 -9.66
N THR A 472 -3.96 12.31 -10.69
CA THR A 472 -3.15 13.28 -11.42
C THR A 472 -3.63 13.49 -12.84
N HIS A 473 -4.27 12.50 -13.45
CA HIS A 473 -4.46 12.39 -14.90
C HIS A 473 -3.16 12.59 -15.70
N GLU A 474 -2.04 12.70 -14.99
CA GLU A 474 -0.71 12.88 -15.56
C GLU A 474 0.03 11.55 -15.54
N LYS A 475 0.75 11.28 -16.60
CA LYS A 475 1.68 10.16 -16.66
C LYS A 475 2.98 10.55 -15.97
N PHE A 476 3.53 9.61 -15.24
CA PHE A 476 4.88 9.76 -14.70
C PHE A 476 5.92 9.45 -15.78
N ASP A 477 6.93 10.30 -15.89
CA ASP A 477 7.99 10.19 -16.92
C ASP A 477 9.13 9.25 -16.53
N GLN A 478 9.20 8.82 -15.27
CA GLN A 478 10.24 7.92 -14.79
C GLN A 478 10.14 6.57 -15.51
N LYS A 479 11.25 6.18 -16.17
CA LYS A 479 11.36 4.90 -16.86
C LYS A 479 11.63 3.77 -15.87
N ILE A 480 10.83 2.71 -15.95
CA ILE A 480 10.96 1.52 -15.11
C ILE A 480 11.09 0.29 -15.99
N ALA A 481 12.14 -0.51 -15.74
CA ALA A 481 12.39 -1.76 -16.43
C ALA A 481 11.93 -2.95 -15.57
N ILE A 482 11.17 -3.85 -16.19
CA ILE A 482 10.76 -5.11 -15.57
C ILE A 482 11.46 -6.24 -16.32
N ILE A 483 12.24 -7.04 -15.59
CA ILE A 483 13.06 -8.11 -16.14
C ILE A 483 12.37 -9.45 -15.88
N GLY A 484 11.69 -9.95 -16.92
CA GLY A 484 10.89 -11.18 -16.89
C GLY A 484 9.39 -10.91 -17.00
N GLY A 485 8.78 -11.41 -18.07
CA GLY A 485 7.36 -11.28 -18.38
C GLY A 485 6.47 -12.38 -17.79
N GLY A 486 6.88 -12.98 -16.66
CA GLY A 486 6.07 -13.93 -15.89
C GLY A 486 5.02 -13.23 -15.01
N PRO A 487 4.21 -14.00 -14.24
CA PRO A 487 3.12 -13.43 -13.40
C PRO A 487 3.56 -12.31 -12.46
N ALA A 488 4.73 -12.42 -11.82
CA ALA A 488 5.24 -11.39 -10.92
C ALA A 488 5.59 -10.09 -11.66
N GLY A 489 6.35 -10.19 -12.76
CA GLY A 489 6.73 -9.02 -13.56
C GLY A 489 5.51 -8.34 -14.19
N MET A 490 4.60 -9.12 -14.77
CA MET A 490 3.35 -8.59 -15.33
C MET A 490 2.46 -7.95 -14.27
N SER A 491 2.41 -8.51 -13.05
CA SER A 491 1.69 -7.91 -11.92
C SER A 491 2.30 -6.58 -11.49
N CYS A 492 3.63 -6.52 -11.39
CA CYS A 492 4.33 -5.26 -11.11
C CYS A 492 4.03 -4.20 -12.19
N ALA A 493 4.11 -4.57 -13.46
CA ALA A 493 3.76 -3.71 -14.58
C ALA A 493 2.32 -3.18 -14.49
N TYR A 494 1.38 -4.05 -14.15
CA TYR A 494 -0.04 -3.69 -13.99
C TYR A 494 -0.25 -2.63 -12.91
N PHE A 495 0.31 -2.83 -11.72
CA PHE A 495 0.12 -1.87 -10.62
C PHE A 495 0.87 -0.56 -10.87
N LEU A 496 2.02 -0.59 -11.54
CA LEU A 496 2.71 0.62 -11.99
C LEU A 496 1.92 1.38 -13.05
N ALA A 497 1.29 0.67 -13.99
CA ALA A 497 0.44 1.29 -15.01
C ALA A 497 -0.81 1.95 -14.40
N ILE A 498 -1.41 1.34 -13.36
CA ILE A 498 -2.49 1.98 -12.58
C ILE A 498 -2.02 3.28 -11.94
N GLU A 499 -0.79 3.32 -11.40
CA GLU A 499 -0.24 4.55 -10.79
C GLU A 499 0.06 5.64 -11.82
N GLY A 500 0.19 5.32 -13.10
CA GLY A 500 0.44 6.29 -14.17
C GLY A 500 1.78 6.17 -14.89
N TYR A 501 2.56 5.11 -14.60
CA TYR A 501 3.80 4.81 -15.31
C TYR A 501 3.54 4.08 -16.63
N SER A 502 4.54 4.10 -17.52
CA SER A 502 4.60 3.28 -18.73
C SER A 502 5.78 2.29 -18.62
N PRO A 503 5.63 1.21 -17.82
CA PRO A 503 6.74 0.28 -17.59
C PRO A 503 7.04 -0.54 -18.85
N VAL A 504 8.32 -0.91 -19.02
CA VAL A 504 8.80 -1.76 -20.11
C VAL A 504 9.18 -3.13 -19.54
N VAL A 505 8.55 -4.17 -20.08
CA VAL A 505 8.83 -5.56 -19.71
C VAL A 505 9.78 -6.17 -20.72
N PHE A 506 10.98 -6.53 -20.26
CA PHE A 506 11.99 -7.27 -21.04
C PHE A 506 11.78 -8.76 -20.80
N GLU A 507 11.47 -9.51 -21.86
CA GLU A 507 11.21 -10.94 -21.82
C GLU A 507 12.13 -11.66 -22.82
N LYS A 508 12.88 -12.66 -22.37
CA LYS A 508 13.79 -13.43 -23.23
C LYS A 508 13.09 -14.32 -24.23
N GLU A 509 11.91 -14.80 -23.88
CA GLU A 509 11.10 -15.63 -24.78
C GLU A 509 10.35 -14.76 -25.82
N ALA A 510 9.95 -15.37 -26.90
CA ALA A 510 9.20 -14.66 -27.96
C ALA A 510 7.80 -14.21 -27.53
N VAL A 511 7.24 -14.80 -26.47
CA VAL A 511 5.91 -14.53 -25.95
C VAL A 511 5.97 -14.37 -24.44
N PRO A 512 5.39 -13.29 -23.87
CA PRO A 512 5.35 -13.11 -22.43
C PRO A 512 4.35 -14.06 -21.78
N GLY A 513 4.47 -14.28 -20.48
CA GLY A 513 3.63 -15.16 -19.69
C GLY A 513 4.43 -16.12 -18.81
N GLY A 514 5.73 -16.27 -19.05
CA GLY A 514 6.60 -17.14 -18.27
C GLY A 514 6.08 -18.58 -18.20
N MET A 515 5.97 -19.13 -16.99
CA MET A 515 5.49 -20.50 -16.79
C MET A 515 4.02 -20.70 -17.17
N LEU A 516 3.17 -19.66 -17.22
CA LEU A 516 1.79 -19.78 -17.71
C LEU A 516 1.71 -20.21 -19.18
N VAL A 517 2.71 -19.83 -19.96
CA VAL A 517 2.82 -20.17 -21.39
C VAL A 517 3.71 -21.40 -21.59
N ASN A 518 4.88 -21.43 -20.94
CA ASN A 518 5.92 -22.41 -21.21
C ASN A 518 5.77 -23.71 -20.40
N GLY A 519 5.30 -23.62 -19.14
CA GLY A 519 5.26 -24.75 -18.21
C GLY A 519 3.86 -25.37 -18.06
N ILE A 520 2.83 -24.59 -17.80
CA ILE A 520 1.49 -25.11 -17.54
C ILE A 520 0.85 -25.60 -18.83
N PRO A 521 0.32 -26.84 -18.88
CA PRO A 521 -0.29 -27.40 -20.09
C PRO A 521 -1.57 -26.68 -20.52
N SER A 522 -1.85 -26.69 -21.83
CA SER A 522 -3.02 -26.01 -22.41
C SER A 522 -4.36 -26.61 -21.96
N PHE A 523 -4.39 -27.85 -21.52
CA PHE A 523 -5.61 -28.49 -20.97
C PHE A 523 -5.92 -27.99 -19.53
N ARG A 524 -5.01 -27.28 -18.87
CA ARG A 524 -5.27 -26.59 -17.60
C ARG A 524 -5.62 -25.13 -17.81
N ILE A 525 -4.93 -24.48 -18.75
CA ILE A 525 -5.17 -23.09 -19.10
C ILE A 525 -4.91 -22.85 -20.58
N GLY A 526 -5.91 -22.42 -21.31
CA GLY A 526 -5.79 -22.01 -22.72
C GLY A 526 -4.78 -20.87 -22.88
N LYS A 527 -3.94 -20.95 -23.91
CA LYS A 527 -2.96 -19.89 -24.17
C LYS A 527 -3.60 -18.61 -24.63
N ASP A 528 -4.80 -18.68 -25.20
CA ASP A 528 -5.69 -17.57 -25.54
C ASP A 528 -6.17 -16.83 -24.29
N VAL A 529 -6.44 -17.54 -23.18
CA VAL A 529 -6.78 -16.95 -21.88
C VAL A 529 -5.62 -16.10 -21.36
N VAL A 530 -4.40 -16.67 -21.35
CA VAL A 530 -3.20 -15.94 -20.92
C VAL A 530 -2.96 -14.70 -21.80
N LYS A 531 -3.04 -14.89 -23.14
CA LYS A 531 -2.89 -13.78 -24.09
C LYS A 531 -3.89 -12.66 -23.83
N SER A 532 -5.14 -13.01 -23.60
CA SER A 532 -6.24 -12.06 -23.36
C SER A 532 -6.00 -11.19 -22.11
N GLU A 533 -5.42 -11.74 -21.04
CA GLU A 533 -5.05 -10.94 -19.86
C GLU A 533 -3.81 -10.06 -20.11
N ILE A 534 -2.86 -10.52 -20.94
CA ILE A 534 -1.69 -9.71 -21.36
C ILE A 534 -2.12 -8.55 -22.25
N ASP A 535 -3.11 -8.76 -23.11
CA ASP A 535 -3.62 -7.71 -24.00
C ASP A 535 -4.22 -6.54 -23.20
N VAL A 536 -4.85 -6.81 -22.03
CA VAL A 536 -5.29 -5.74 -21.11
C VAL A 536 -4.11 -4.90 -20.63
N LEU A 537 -2.97 -5.51 -20.29
CA LEU A 537 -1.77 -4.75 -19.87
C LEU A 537 -1.27 -3.85 -21.01
N ARG A 538 -1.29 -4.35 -22.26
CA ARG A 538 -0.90 -3.55 -23.42
C ARG A 538 -1.82 -2.34 -23.60
N GLU A 539 -3.12 -2.53 -23.44
CA GLU A 539 -4.10 -1.43 -23.48
C GLU A 539 -3.89 -0.42 -22.36
N MET A 540 -3.36 -0.86 -21.19
CA MET A 540 -2.96 0.03 -20.10
C MET A 540 -1.66 0.80 -20.39
N GLY A 541 -0.96 0.52 -21.50
CA GLY A 541 0.28 1.18 -21.88
C GLY A 541 1.56 0.48 -21.44
N VAL A 542 1.48 -0.79 -21.03
CA VAL A 542 2.67 -1.61 -20.75
C VAL A 542 3.34 -2.04 -22.06
N GLU A 543 4.60 -1.72 -22.23
CA GLU A 543 5.41 -2.16 -23.38
C GLU A 543 6.05 -3.53 -23.09
N PHE A 544 6.05 -4.43 -24.07
CA PHE A 544 6.71 -5.74 -24.00
C PHE A 544 7.80 -5.85 -25.05
N LYS A 545 9.06 -5.92 -24.64
CA LYS A 545 10.23 -6.21 -25.47
C LYS A 545 10.56 -7.69 -25.34
N CYS A 546 9.95 -8.51 -26.20
CA CYS A 546 10.16 -9.95 -26.23
C CYS A 546 11.37 -10.33 -27.08
N GLY A 547 12.00 -11.46 -26.78
CA GLY A 547 13.24 -11.92 -27.43
C GLY A 547 14.48 -11.16 -26.97
N VAL A 548 14.41 -10.45 -25.85
CA VAL A 548 15.51 -9.67 -25.27
C VAL A 548 15.89 -10.25 -23.91
N GLU A 549 17.09 -10.82 -23.81
CA GLU A 549 17.63 -11.39 -22.57
C GLU A 549 18.52 -10.36 -21.87
N VAL A 550 18.03 -9.80 -20.76
CA VAL A 550 18.84 -8.89 -19.93
C VAL A 550 19.99 -9.67 -19.30
N GLY A 551 21.18 -9.08 -19.33
CA GLY A 551 22.43 -9.72 -18.95
C GLY A 551 23.19 -10.31 -20.15
N LYS A 552 22.54 -10.44 -21.32
CA LYS A 552 23.16 -10.95 -22.53
C LYS A 552 23.03 -9.99 -23.71
N ASP A 553 21.80 -9.60 -24.06
CA ASP A 553 21.52 -8.70 -25.19
C ASP A 553 21.60 -7.25 -24.75
N ILE A 554 21.27 -6.96 -23.50
CA ILE A 554 21.37 -5.65 -22.84
C ILE A 554 21.62 -5.85 -21.35
N THR A 555 22.44 -4.99 -20.73
CA THR A 555 22.74 -5.07 -19.29
C THR A 555 21.91 -4.07 -18.49
N ILE A 556 21.78 -4.28 -17.17
CA ILE A 556 21.15 -3.29 -16.27
C ILE A 556 21.90 -1.95 -16.35
N GLN A 557 23.23 -1.96 -16.46
CA GLN A 557 24.02 -0.74 -16.59
C GLN A 557 23.66 0.04 -17.87
N GLN A 558 23.53 -0.63 -19.01
CA GLN A 558 23.10 0.01 -20.26
C GLN A 558 21.67 0.55 -20.15
N LEU A 559 20.75 -0.15 -19.45
CA LEU A 559 19.41 0.36 -19.20
C LEU A 559 19.43 1.61 -18.30
N ARG A 560 20.32 1.69 -17.29
CA ARG A 560 20.55 2.91 -16.51
C ARG A 560 21.00 4.08 -17.41
N GLU A 561 21.89 3.81 -18.34
CA GLU A 561 22.36 4.80 -19.32
C GLU A 561 21.24 5.26 -20.28
N GLU A 562 20.27 4.39 -20.58
CA GLU A 562 19.06 4.73 -21.32
C GLU A 562 18.02 5.51 -20.47
N GLY A 563 18.33 5.74 -19.20
CA GLY A 563 17.51 6.54 -18.27
C GLY A 563 16.48 5.76 -17.47
N TYR A 564 16.58 4.43 -17.40
CA TYR A 564 15.76 3.65 -16.47
C TYR A 564 16.23 3.90 -15.03
N GLN A 565 15.28 4.19 -14.15
CA GLN A 565 15.54 4.63 -12.77
C GLN A 565 15.30 3.52 -11.73
N ALA A 566 14.54 2.50 -12.08
CA ALA A 566 14.30 1.35 -11.21
C ALA A 566 14.07 0.08 -12.02
N PHE A 567 14.40 -1.06 -11.40
CA PHE A 567 14.38 -2.37 -12.00
C PHE A 567 13.60 -3.35 -11.14
N TYR A 568 12.70 -4.12 -11.75
CA TYR A 568 12.01 -5.21 -11.06
C TYR A 568 12.45 -6.54 -11.67
N VAL A 569 13.23 -7.33 -10.91
CA VAL A 569 13.75 -8.62 -11.37
C VAL A 569 12.80 -9.75 -11.00
N ALA A 570 12.22 -10.41 -11.99
CA ALA A 570 11.21 -11.46 -11.85
C ALA A 570 11.46 -12.64 -12.81
N VAL A 571 12.70 -13.11 -12.87
CA VAL A 571 13.15 -14.14 -13.82
C VAL A 571 12.68 -15.56 -13.49
N GLY A 572 12.13 -15.79 -12.29
CA GLY A 572 11.56 -17.07 -11.85
C GLY A 572 12.60 -18.19 -11.72
N LEU A 573 12.14 -19.45 -11.84
CA LEU A 573 12.94 -20.66 -11.75
C LEU A 573 12.97 -21.35 -13.12
N GLN A 574 14.00 -21.12 -13.91
CA GLN A 574 14.02 -21.48 -15.34
C GLN A 574 14.78 -22.75 -15.66
N GLN A 575 15.55 -23.34 -14.72
CA GLN A 575 16.33 -24.52 -14.93
C GLN A 575 15.78 -25.72 -14.12
N ALA A 576 15.57 -26.83 -14.80
CA ALA A 576 15.20 -28.07 -14.13
C ALA A 576 16.39 -28.63 -13.32
N SER A 577 16.06 -29.25 -12.20
CA SER A 577 17.03 -30.02 -11.40
C SER A 577 17.36 -31.34 -12.09
N LYS A 578 18.63 -31.76 -11.96
CA LYS A 578 19.11 -33.07 -12.50
C LYS A 578 19.11 -34.12 -11.41
N LEU A 579 18.93 -35.39 -11.82
CA LEU A 579 19.04 -36.57 -10.96
C LEU A 579 20.48 -36.85 -10.56
N ASN A 580 21.43 -36.55 -11.47
CA ASN A 580 22.86 -36.89 -11.35
C ASN A 580 23.10 -38.40 -11.16
N ILE A 581 22.39 -39.20 -11.92
CA ILE A 581 22.53 -40.68 -11.93
C ILE A 581 22.99 -41.19 -13.30
N ALA A 582 23.45 -42.43 -13.36
CA ALA A 582 23.87 -43.08 -14.60
C ALA A 582 22.72 -43.17 -15.62
N GLY A 583 22.98 -42.83 -16.87
CA GLY A 583 22.04 -42.92 -17.99
C GLY A 583 21.14 -41.67 -18.15
N GLU A 584 21.33 -40.58 -17.37
CA GLU A 584 20.55 -39.37 -17.51
C GLU A 584 20.71 -38.64 -18.86
N ASP A 585 21.80 -38.93 -19.60
CA ASP A 585 22.13 -38.41 -20.91
C ASP A 585 21.62 -39.25 -22.09
N LEU A 586 20.94 -40.36 -21.84
CA LEU A 586 20.39 -41.23 -22.87
C LEU A 586 19.26 -40.56 -23.66
N THR A 587 19.18 -40.87 -24.96
CA THR A 587 18.06 -40.45 -25.82
C THR A 587 16.77 -41.07 -25.28
N GLY A 588 15.77 -40.23 -24.97
CA GLY A 588 14.52 -40.61 -24.31
C GLY A 588 14.41 -40.06 -22.87
N VAL A 589 15.51 -39.57 -22.30
CA VAL A 589 15.48 -38.81 -21.05
C VAL A 589 15.29 -37.35 -21.35
N LYS A 590 14.39 -36.69 -20.64
CA LYS A 590 14.14 -35.24 -20.78
C LYS A 590 13.71 -34.63 -19.45
N SER A 591 14.11 -33.39 -19.20
CA SER A 591 13.52 -32.66 -18.08
C SER A 591 12.03 -32.42 -18.30
N GLY A 592 11.24 -32.50 -17.26
CA GLY A 592 9.80 -32.22 -17.32
C GLY A 592 9.50 -30.83 -17.83
N LEU A 593 10.35 -29.85 -17.49
CA LEU A 593 10.21 -28.47 -17.94
C LEU A 593 10.44 -28.34 -19.45
N ASP A 594 11.50 -28.92 -20.00
CA ASP A 594 11.77 -28.87 -21.45
C ASP A 594 10.72 -29.66 -22.23
N PHE A 595 10.26 -30.78 -21.67
CA PHE A 595 9.16 -31.57 -22.24
C PHE A 595 7.90 -30.66 -22.35
N LEU A 596 7.48 -29.99 -21.28
CA LEU A 596 6.28 -29.13 -21.29
C LEU A 596 6.45 -27.93 -22.23
N ARG A 597 7.65 -27.32 -22.29
CA ARG A 597 7.96 -26.24 -23.24
C ARG A 597 7.77 -26.69 -24.69
N GLU A 598 8.28 -27.85 -25.06
CA GLU A 598 8.14 -28.37 -26.41
C GLU A 598 6.67 -28.76 -26.76
N VAL A 599 5.95 -29.30 -25.79
CA VAL A 599 4.51 -29.61 -25.92
C VAL A 599 3.71 -28.34 -26.11
N ASN A 600 3.88 -27.34 -25.25
CA ASN A 600 3.16 -26.09 -25.29
C ASN A 600 3.50 -25.27 -26.55
N ALA A 601 4.74 -25.34 -27.03
CA ALA A 601 5.16 -24.74 -28.30
C ALA A 601 4.68 -25.53 -29.55
N GLY A 602 3.99 -26.67 -29.38
CA GLY A 602 3.52 -27.51 -30.46
C GLY A 602 4.63 -28.25 -31.23
N LYS A 603 5.88 -28.25 -30.73
CA LYS A 603 7.04 -28.91 -31.31
C LYS A 603 7.00 -30.41 -31.08
N LEU A 604 6.55 -30.86 -29.91
CA LEU A 604 6.41 -32.27 -29.58
C LEU A 604 4.90 -32.64 -29.61
N LYS A 605 4.52 -33.48 -30.58
CA LYS A 605 3.12 -33.89 -30.79
C LYS A 605 2.84 -35.36 -30.52
N LYS A 606 3.88 -36.18 -30.29
CA LYS A 606 3.75 -37.61 -30.08
C LYS A 606 4.95 -38.16 -29.33
N LEU A 607 4.69 -39.05 -28.37
CA LEU A 607 5.68 -39.92 -27.73
C LEU A 607 5.46 -41.36 -28.21
N THR A 608 6.53 -42.16 -28.17
CA THR A 608 6.47 -43.60 -28.50
C THR A 608 6.82 -44.45 -27.31
N GLY A 609 6.04 -45.50 -27.05
CA GLY A 609 6.24 -46.42 -25.94
C GLY A 609 5.81 -45.88 -24.57
N ASP A 610 6.20 -46.65 -23.57
CA ASP A 610 5.90 -46.34 -22.17
C ASP A 610 6.73 -45.20 -21.64
N VAL A 611 6.15 -44.48 -20.71
CA VAL A 611 6.73 -43.29 -20.09
C VAL A 611 6.81 -43.43 -18.57
N VAL A 612 7.97 -43.16 -18.03
CA VAL A 612 8.17 -43.04 -16.59
C VAL A 612 8.37 -41.53 -16.26
N VAL A 613 7.63 -41.03 -15.27
CA VAL A 613 7.77 -39.68 -14.75
C VAL A 613 8.34 -39.75 -13.34
N ILE A 614 9.42 -39.03 -13.08
CA ILE A 614 10.07 -38.96 -11.76
C ILE A 614 9.75 -37.64 -11.08
N GLY A 615 9.09 -37.70 -9.93
CA GLY A 615 8.71 -36.57 -9.07
C GLY A 615 7.31 -36.69 -8.50
N GLY A 616 7.03 -36.00 -7.36
CA GLY A 616 5.78 -36.08 -6.61
C GLY A 616 4.99 -34.74 -6.54
N GLY A 617 5.45 -33.70 -7.20
CA GLY A 617 4.79 -32.36 -7.16
C GLY A 617 3.81 -32.10 -8.31
N ASN A 618 3.14 -30.94 -8.28
CA ASN A 618 2.15 -30.57 -9.31
C ASN A 618 2.76 -30.57 -10.73
N ALA A 619 4.01 -30.15 -10.89
CA ALA A 619 4.68 -30.17 -12.19
C ALA A 619 4.83 -31.62 -12.73
N ALA A 620 5.06 -32.58 -11.85
CA ALA A 620 5.16 -33.99 -12.25
C ALA A 620 3.80 -34.55 -12.71
N ILE A 621 2.72 -34.16 -12.04
CA ILE A 621 1.35 -34.47 -12.49
C ILE A 621 1.06 -33.85 -13.87
N ASP A 622 1.42 -32.58 -14.07
CA ASP A 622 1.26 -31.91 -15.37
C ASP A 622 2.03 -32.61 -16.50
N VAL A 623 3.29 -33.00 -16.20
CA VAL A 623 4.12 -33.80 -17.14
C VAL A 623 3.48 -35.15 -17.46
N ALA A 624 3.02 -35.87 -16.44
CA ALA A 624 2.39 -37.18 -16.61
C ALA A 624 1.09 -37.10 -17.43
N ARG A 625 0.23 -36.13 -17.10
CA ARG A 625 -1.03 -35.88 -17.84
C ARG A 625 -0.77 -35.46 -19.30
N ALA A 626 0.24 -34.62 -19.52
CA ALA A 626 0.65 -34.24 -20.87
C ALA A 626 1.21 -35.42 -21.65
N ALA A 627 2.04 -36.28 -21.02
CA ALA A 627 2.58 -37.48 -21.64
C ALA A 627 1.46 -38.47 -22.04
N LEU A 628 0.45 -38.70 -21.20
CA LEU A 628 -0.73 -39.53 -21.51
C LEU A 628 -1.50 -39.07 -22.77
N ARG A 629 -1.48 -37.78 -23.06
CA ARG A 629 -2.13 -37.24 -24.25
C ARG A 629 -1.31 -37.42 -25.51
N LEU A 630 -0.01 -37.76 -25.38
CA LEU A 630 0.94 -37.87 -26.50
C LEU A 630 1.41 -39.30 -26.78
N THR A 631 1.26 -40.24 -25.80
CA THR A 631 1.62 -41.64 -25.99
C THR A 631 0.41 -42.56 -26.15
N LYS A 632 0.62 -43.72 -26.75
CA LYS A 632 -0.29 -44.87 -26.69
C LYS A 632 0.12 -45.93 -25.64
N GLY A 633 1.29 -45.71 -25.04
CA GLY A 633 1.84 -46.56 -23.96
C GLY A 633 1.28 -46.14 -22.60
N SER A 634 1.75 -46.85 -21.57
CA SER A 634 1.45 -46.51 -20.18
C SER A 634 2.24 -45.27 -19.71
N VAL A 635 1.70 -44.55 -18.72
CA VAL A 635 2.41 -43.50 -18.02
C VAL A 635 2.41 -43.80 -16.52
N ASN A 636 3.58 -44.09 -15.99
CA ASN A 636 3.79 -44.43 -14.59
C ASN A 636 4.61 -43.31 -13.95
N MET A 637 4.11 -42.76 -12.84
CA MET A 637 4.80 -41.78 -12.05
C MET A 637 5.42 -42.43 -10.81
N TYR A 638 6.66 -42.06 -10.47
CA TYR A 638 7.38 -42.54 -9.30
C TYR A 638 7.87 -41.37 -8.49
N CYS A 639 7.65 -41.37 -7.16
CA CYS A 639 8.06 -40.33 -6.24
C CYS A 639 8.59 -40.88 -4.92
N LEU A 640 9.39 -40.08 -4.24
CA LEU A 640 10.02 -40.41 -2.96
C LEU A 640 8.98 -40.56 -1.84
N GLU A 641 7.98 -39.69 -1.89
CA GLU A 641 6.98 -39.51 -0.85
C GLU A 641 6.00 -40.68 -0.77
N LYS A 642 5.48 -40.91 0.43
CA LYS A 642 4.26 -41.68 0.62
C LYS A 642 3.07 -40.95 0.06
N ASP A 643 1.92 -41.62 -0.06
CA ASP A 643 0.72 -41.04 -0.66
C ASP A 643 0.25 -39.75 0.06
N GLU A 644 0.24 -39.79 1.39
CA GLU A 644 -0.14 -38.66 2.25
C GLU A 644 0.92 -37.53 2.36
N GLU A 645 2.17 -37.82 1.98
CA GLU A 645 3.30 -36.88 2.05
C GLU A 645 3.54 -36.16 0.72
N MET A 646 2.83 -36.51 -0.34
CA MET A 646 3.02 -35.91 -1.67
C MET A 646 2.77 -34.40 -1.63
N PRO A 647 3.70 -33.58 -2.15
CA PRO A 647 3.56 -32.12 -2.15
C PRO A 647 2.54 -31.62 -3.18
N THR A 648 1.94 -32.51 -3.96
CA THR A 648 0.91 -32.14 -4.96
C THR A 648 -0.42 -31.76 -4.31
N VAL A 649 -1.16 -30.88 -4.95
CA VAL A 649 -2.52 -30.50 -4.53
C VAL A 649 -3.46 -31.70 -4.77
N PRO A 650 -4.34 -32.04 -3.81
CA PRO A 650 -5.27 -33.20 -3.96
C PRO A 650 -6.08 -33.17 -5.26
N ASP A 651 -6.62 -32.00 -5.65
CA ASP A 651 -7.38 -31.86 -6.90
C ASP A 651 -6.55 -32.24 -8.14
N GLU A 652 -5.27 -31.83 -8.18
CA GLU A 652 -4.37 -32.17 -9.30
C GLU A 652 -4.02 -33.64 -9.34
N LYS A 653 -3.74 -34.21 -8.16
CA LYS A 653 -3.47 -35.66 -8.03
C LYS A 653 -4.65 -36.47 -8.52
N ASN A 654 -5.86 -36.14 -8.04
CA ASN A 654 -7.09 -36.84 -8.43
C ASN A 654 -7.38 -36.71 -9.93
N ALA A 655 -7.12 -35.52 -10.52
CA ALA A 655 -7.26 -35.34 -11.96
C ALA A 655 -6.25 -36.18 -12.76
N GLY A 656 -5.03 -36.35 -12.27
CA GLY A 656 -4.03 -37.21 -12.85
C GLY A 656 -4.47 -38.68 -12.84
N ILE A 657 -4.97 -39.19 -11.72
CA ILE A 657 -5.50 -40.54 -11.55
C ILE A 657 -6.71 -40.73 -12.47
N ALA A 658 -7.64 -39.79 -12.55
CA ALA A 658 -8.81 -39.87 -13.43
C ALA A 658 -8.44 -39.88 -14.92
N ASP A 659 -7.35 -39.18 -15.31
CA ASP A 659 -6.81 -39.28 -16.67
C ASP A 659 -6.13 -40.65 -16.95
N GLY A 660 -5.77 -41.42 -15.91
CA GLY A 660 -5.15 -42.75 -16.01
C GLY A 660 -3.64 -42.77 -15.73
N VAL A 661 -3.12 -41.76 -15.03
CA VAL A 661 -1.74 -41.78 -14.48
C VAL A 661 -1.69 -42.80 -13.34
N VAL A 662 -0.72 -43.71 -13.38
CA VAL A 662 -0.44 -44.64 -12.28
C VAL A 662 0.64 -44.03 -11.40
N ILE A 663 0.32 -43.76 -10.12
CA ILE A 663 1.24 -43.19 -9.15
C ILE A 663 1.83 -44.26 -8.25
N ASN A 664 3.14 -44.34 -8.20
CA ASN A 664 3.90 -45.32 -7.41
C ASN A 664 4.72 -44.56 -6.36
N ASN A 665 4.31 -44.63 -5.12
CA ASN A 665 4.91 -43.90 -3.99
C ASN A 665 6.11 -44.65 -3.38
N SER A 666 7.01 -43.91 -2.74
CA SER A 666 8.15 -44.41 -1.99
C SER A 666 9.21 -45.12 -2.86
N TRP A 667 9.46 -44.57 -4.06
CA TRP A 667 10.49 -45.07 -4.98
C TRP A 667 11.42 -43.93 -5.43
N ALA A 668 12.73 -44.17 -5.34
CA ALA A 668 13.79 -43.31 -5.78
C ALA A 668 14.47 -43.80 -7.05
N PRO A 669 14.85 -42.97 -8.01
CA PRO A 669 15.60 -43.39 -9.18
C PRO A 669 17.05 -43.73 -8.78
N LYS A 670 17.54 -44.89 -9.24
CA LYS A 670 18.91 -45.40 -9.01
C LYS A 670 19.77 -45.27 -10.26
N ALA A 671 19.27 -45.75 -11.39
CA ALA A 671 19.95 -45.65 -12.68
C ALA A 671 18.95 -45.73 -13.84
N ILE A 672 19.24 -45.03 -14.94
CA ILE A 672 18.48 -45.17 -16.19
C ILE A 672 19.21 -46.12 -17.08
N LEU A 673 18.50 -47.14 -17.54
CA LEU A 673 19.03 -48.23 -18.35
C LEU A 673 18.85 -47.91 -19.82
N GLY A 674 19.86 -48.29 -20.62
CA GLY A 674 19.80 -48.05 -22.06
C GLY A 674 20.59 -49.04 -22.88
N GLU A 675 20.18 -49.19 -24.15
CA GLU A 675 20.89 -49.94 -25.17
C GLU A 675 21.02 -49.09 -26.44
N GLY A 676 22.21 -49.09 -27.05
CA GLY A 676 22.47 -48.32 -28.25
C GLY A 676 22.25 -46.79 -28.07
N GLY A 677 22.46 -46.26 -26.85
CA GLY A 677 22.29 -44.84 -26.53
C GLY A 677 20.84 -44.40 -26.34
N LYS A 678 19.89 -45.33 -26.26
CA LYS A 678 18.46 -45.06 -26.04
C LYS A 678 17.96 -45.71 -24.74
N VAL A 679 16.99 -45.06 -24.09
CA VAL A 679 16.33 -45.60 -22.88
C VAL A 679 15.63 -46.93 -23.18
N THR A 680 15.83 -47.92 -22.34
CA THR A 680 15.11 -49.22 -22.33
C THR A 680 14.41 -49.46 -21.01
N GLY A 681 14.73 -48.72 -19.94
CA GLY A 681 14.12 -48.86 -18.64
C GLY A 681 14.76 -47.97 -17.59
N ILE A 682 14.28 -48.07 -16.36
CA ILE A 682 14.85 -47.41 -15.20
C ILE A 682 14.89 -48.38 -14.02
N GLU A 683 16.01 -48.37 -13.29
CA GLU A 683 16.13 -49.04 -12.00
C GLU A 683 15.78 -48.07 -10.89
N LEU A 684 14.88 -48.49 -10.01
CA LEU A 684 14.40 -47.74 -8.85
C LEU A 684 14.73 -48.47 -7.57
N MET A 685 15.01 -47.74 -6.48
CA MET A 685 15.24 -48.28 -5.14
C MET A 685 14.20 -47.73 -4.16
N ARG A 686 13.96 -48.49 -3.09
CA ARG A 686 12.96 -48.14 -2.09
C ARG A 686 13.33 -46.86 -1.32
N CYS A 687 12.45 -45.90 -1.23
CA CYS A 687 12.56 -44.75 -0.34
C CYS A 687 11.87 -45.09 0.99
N VAL A 688 12.64 -45.14 2.06
CA VAL A 688 12.15 -45.48 3.41
C VAL A 688 11.52 -44.26 4.10
N SER A 689 12.18 -43.09 3.98
CA SER A 689 11.67 -41.82 4.50
C SER A 689 12.21 -40.67 3.67
N VAL A 690 11.43 -39.59 3.57
CA VAL A 690 11.82 -38.37 2.81
C VAL A 690 12.40 -37.31 3.72
N ARG A 691 12.05 -37.36 5.01
CA ARG A 691 12.45 -36.32 5.99
C ARG A 691 13.11 -36.94 7.22
N ASP A 692 14.03 -36.22 7.81
CA ASP A 692 14.61 -36.56 9.13
C ASP A 692 13.65 -36.26 10.28
N ALA A 693 14.07 -36.54 11.49
CA ALA A 693 13.31 -36.30 12.71
C ALA A 693 13.01 -34.81 13.00
N SER A 694 13.76 -33.91 12.37
CA SER A 694 13.53 -32.46 12.45
C SER A 694 12.56 -31.94 11.37
N GLY A 695 12.09 -32.80 10.48
CA GLY A 695 11.24 -32.45 9.35
C GLY A 695 11.99 -31.91 8.11
N LYS A 696 13.32 -31.88 8.16
CA LYS A 696 14.15 -31.43 7.03
C LYS A 696 14.22 -32.53 5.95
N PHE A 697 14.23 -32.13 4.69
CA PHE A 697 14.39 -33.03 3.54
C PHE A 697 15.76 -33.72 3.61
N ALA A 698 15.73 -35.04 3.89
CA ALA A 698 16.88 -35.91 4.03
C ALA A 698 16.46 -37.34 3.71
N PRO A 699 16.29 -37.71 2.43
CA PRO A 699 15.75 -39.01 2.04
C PRO A 699 16.70 -40.15 2.39
N VAL A 700 16.11 -41.23 2.90
CA VAL A 700 16.79 -42.49 3.25
C VAL A 700 16.32 -43.59 2.29
N TYR A 701 17.26 -44.34 1.74
CA TYR A 701 16.99 -45.37 0.74
C TYR A 701 17.39 -46.77 1.24
N ASP A 702 16.65 -47.79 0.81
CA ASP A 702 17.08 -49.17 0.87
C ASP A 702 17.57 -49.61 -0.53
N GLU A 703 18.87 -49.69 -0.71
CA GLU A 703 19.49 -50.03 -1.99
C GLU A 703 19.34 -51.52 -2.36
N ASN A 704 18.96 -52.38 -1.41
CA ASN A 704 18.73 -53.80 -1.63
C ASN A 704 17.31 -54.09 -2.16
N GLU A 705 16.34 -53.22 -1.91
CA GLU A 705 14.98 -53.30 -2.45
C GLU A 705 14.88 -52.50 -3.74
N THR A 706 15.12 -53.13 -4.88
CA THR A 706 15.09 -52.49 -6.19
C THR A 706 14.07 -53.13 -7.13
N ILE A 707 13.56 -52.31 -8.05
CA ILE A 707 12.72 -52.75 -9.17
C ILE A 707 13.24 -52.16 -10.47
N THR A 708 13.10 -52.94 -11.56
CA THR A 708 13.38 -52.44 -12.90
C THR A 708 12.09 -52.24 -13.66
N VAL A 709 11.88 -51.07 -14.19
CA VAL A 709 10.67 -50.68 -14.94
C VAL A 709 11.06 -50.46 -16.39
N PRO A 710 10.59 -51.26 -17.34
CA PRO A 710 10.81 -51.04 -18.75
C PRO A 710 10.09 -49.79 -19.22
N CYS A 711 10.77 -48.90 -19.95
CA CYS A 711 10.19 -47.71 -20.54
C CYS A 711 11.02 -47.21 -21.72
N SER A 712 10.43 -46.43 -22.57
CA SER A 712 11.10 -45.78 -23.70
C SER A 712 11.39 -44.27 -23.44
N ASN A 713 10.76 -43.72 -22.43
CA ASN A 713 10.97 -42.32 -22.06
C ASN A 713 11.02 -42.17 -20.53
N VAL A 714 11.95 -41.34 -20.04
CA VAL A 714 12.02 -40.89 -18.63
C VAL A 714 11.91 -39.38 -18.59
N LEU A 715 10.88 -38.85 -17.92
CA LEU A 715 10.63 -37.43 -17.75
C LEU A 715 10.89 -37.04 -16.30
N VAL A 716 11.88 -36.16 -16.08
CA VAL A 716 12.39 -35.79 -14.76
C VAL A 716 11.78 -34.48 -14.28
N ALA A 717 10.98 -34.53 -13.20
CA ALA A 717 10.22 -33.37 -12.65
C ALA A 717 10.44 -33.22 -11.14
N ILE A 718 11.71 -33.15 -10.71
CA ILE A 718 12.16 -33.12 -9.30
C ILE A 718 12.48 -31.71 -8.78
N GLY A 719 11.94 -30.68 -9.39
CA GLY A 719 12.11 -29.29 -8.99
C GLY A 719 12.86 -28.44 -9.99
N GLN A 720 12.93 -27.16 -9.67
CA GLN A 720 13.50 -26.13 -10.52
C GLN A 720 14.39 -25.21 -9.69
N ARG A 721 15.31 -24.51 -10.34
CA ARG A 721 16.20 -23.53 -9.73
C ARG A 721 16.33 -22.25 -10.59
N SER A 722 16.72 -21.16 -9.95
CA SER A 722 17.04 -19.91 -10.66
C SER A 722 18.31 -20.05 -11.46
N VAL A 723 18.34 -19.37 -12.59
CA VAL A 723 19.56 -19.12 -13.38
C VAL A 723 19.58 -17.65 -13.71
N TYR A 724 20.53 -16.95 -13.17
CA TYR A 724 20.62 -15.50 -13.32
C TYR A 724 21.49 -15.12 -14.53
N GLY A 725 22.45 -15.99 -14.97
CA GLY A 725 23.44 -15.62 -15.97
C GLY A 725 24.13 -14.32 -15.54
N ASP A 726 24.15 -13.35 -16.42
CA ASP A 726 24.74 -12.03 -16.18
C ASP A 726 23.68 -10.95 -15.86
N VAL A 727 22.42 -11.32 -15.53
CA VAL A 727 21.34 -10.35 -15.20
C VAL A 727 21.77 -9.41 -14.08
N LEU A 728 22.43 -9.93 -13.05
CA LEU A 728 22.88 -9.15 -11.89
C LEU A 728 24.33 -8.67 -12.01
N ALA A 729 25.01 -8.95 -13.14
CA ALA A 729 26.41 -8.57 -13.31
C ALA A 729 26.60 -7.05 -13.24
N GLY A 730 27.58 -6.62 -12.46
CA GLY A 730 27.89 -5.20 -12.26
C GLY A 730 26.93 -4.48 -11.29
N THR A 731 26.13 -5.21 -10.53
CA THR A 731 25.28 -4.68 -9.46
C THR A 731 25.73 -5.21 -8.10
N ALA A 732 25.27 -4.57 -7.01
CA ALA A 732 25.47 -5.06 -5.64
C ALA A 732 24.41 -6.07 -5.20
N ALA A 733 23.45 -6.43 -6.06
CA ALA A 733 22.42 -7.40 -5.74
C ALA A 733 23.01 -8.79 -5.53
N GLU A 734 22.78 -9.37 -4.36
CA GLU A 734 23.35 -10.65 -3.94
C GLU A 734 22.31 -11.77 -3.98
N THR A 735 22.78 -13.00 -4.09
CA THR A 735 21.95 -14.20 -3.97
C THR A 735 22.21 -14.92 -2.66
N ALA A 736 21.16 -15.25 -1.92
CA ALA A 736 21.24 -16.11 -0.76
C ALA A 736 21.52 -17.57 -1.21
N ASP A 737 22.66 -18.11 -0.81
CA ASP A 737 23.13 -19.47 -1.16
C ASP A 737 23.14 -19.77 -2.68
N GLY A 738 23.32 -18.74 -3.54
CA GLY A 738 23.29 -18.87 -4.98
C GLY A 738 21.90 -19.26 -5.57
N ARG A 739 20.84 -19.14 -4.78
CA ARG A 739 19.50 -19.59 -5.17
C ARG A 739 18.49 -18.46 -5.34
N LEU A 740 18.25 -17.68 -4.29
CA LEU A 740 17.26 -16.62 -4.26
C LEU A 740 17.96 -15.27 -4.16
N ILE A 741 17.40 -14.24 -4.74
CA ILE A 741 17.94 -12.88 -4.60
C ILE A 741 17.61 -12.37 -3.20
N ALA A 742 18.64 -11.92 -2.47
CA ALA A 742 18.48 -11.34 -1.13
C ALA A 742 17.71 -10.01 -1.22
N HIS A 743 16.72 -9.84 -0.34
CA HIS A 743 15.86 -8.66 -0.33
C HIS A 743 15.23 -8.40 1.03
N ASP A 744 14.78 -7.19 1.25
CA ASP A 744 13.97 -6.82 2.41
C ASP A 744 12.56 -7.41 2.27
N ALA A 745 12.06 -8.02 3.34
CA ALA A 745 10.79 -8.77 3.34
C ALA A 745 9.54 -7.89 3.15
N VAL A 746 9.63 -6.59 3.44
CA VAL A 746 8.51 -5.64 3.33
C VAL A 746 8.55 -4.92 1.99
N THR A 747 9.73 -4.49 1.57
CA THR A 747 9.90 -3.62 0.41
C THR A 747 10.28 -4.37 -0.86
N PHE A 748 10.72 -5.62 -0.75
CA PHE A 748 11.28 -6.39 -1.85
C PHE A 748 12.48 -5.72 -2.56
N GLN A 749 13.12 -4.75 -1.89
CA GLN A 749 14.34 -4.11 -2.36
C GLN A 749 15.54 -5.03 -2.09
N SER A 750 16.43 -5.18 -3.08
CA SER A 750 17.69 -5.90 -2.93
C SER A 750 18.76 -5.02 -2.24
N ASN A 751 19.99 -5.53 -2.12
CA ASN A 751 21.13 -4.73 -1.65
C ASN A 751 21.52 -3.61 -2.63
N GLU A 752 21.10 -3.70 -3.90
CA GLU A 752 21.20 -2.62 -4.86
C GLU A 752 19.95 -1.73 -4.78
N PRO A 753 20.08 -0.43 -4.46
CA PRO A 753 18.93 0.40 -4.10
C PRO A 753 17.84 0.55 -5.17
N ASP A 754 18.19 0.51 -6.46
CA ASP A 754 17.28 0.64 -7.59
C ASP A 754 16.73 -0.70 -8.11
N ILE A 755 17.15 -1.83 -7.49
CA ILE A 755 16.72 -3.19 -7.87
C ILE A 755 15.76 -3.76 -6.85
N PHE A 756 14.55 -4.07 -7.31
CA PHE A 756 13.49 -4.75 -6.59
C PHE A 756 13.28 -6.16 -7.18
N VAL A 757 12.79 -7.08 -6.38
CA VAL A 757 12.68 -8.47 -6.79
C VAL A 757 11.32 -9.08 -6.45
N GLY A 758 10.91 -10.12 -7.18
CA GLY A 758 9.69 -10.84 -6.81
C GLY A 758 9.46 -12.10 -7.63
N GLY A 759 8.40 -12.82 -7.29
CA GLY A 759 8.13 -14.14 -7.79
C GLY A 759 9.13 -15.18 -7.28
N ASP A 760 9.22 -16.30 -7.97
CA ASP A 760 9.99 -17.46 -7.49
C ASP A 760 11.49 -17.21 -7.31
N CYS A 761 12.09 -16.25 -8.02
CA CYS A 761 13.50 -15.89 -7.81
C CYS A 761 13.76 -15.15 -6.49
N ALA A 762 12.72 -14.63 -5.86
CA ALA A 762 12.78 -13.98 -4.54
C ALA A 762 12.29 -14.93 -3.43
N THR A 763 11.15 -15.61 -3.64
CA THR A 763 10.45 -16.35 -2.58
C THR A 763 10.61 -17.86 -2.64
N GLY A 764 11.30 -18.40 -3.63
CA GLY A 764 11.29 -19.80 -3.97
C GLY A 764 10.01 -20.22 -4.74
N PRO A 765 9.90 -21.52 -5.11
CA PRO A 765 8.78 -22.00 -5.91
C PRO A 765 7.46 -21.85 -5.19
N LYS A 766 6.55 -21.05 -5.74
CA LYS A 766 5.20 -20.79 -5.23
C LYS A 766 4.18 -20.79 -6.37
N TYR A 767 2.96 -20.34 -6.08
CA TYR A 767 1.87 -20.32 -7.04
C TYR A 767 1.73 -18.94 -7.71
N THR A 768 0.98 -18.88 -8.79
CA THR A 768 0.75 -17.64 -9.55
C THR A 768 0.20 -16.50 -8.67
N ILE A 769 -0.66 -16.81 -7.72
CA ILE A 769 -1.25 -15.83 -6.82
C ILE A 769 -0.22 -15.23 -5.85
N ASP A 770 0.78 -16.01 -5.44
CA ASP A 770 1.91 -15.51 -4.62
C ASP A 770 2.80 -14.57 -5.45
N ALA A 771 3.07 -14.95 -6.70
CA ALA A 771 3.82 -14.10 -7.62
C ALA A 771 3.12 -12.76 -7.89
N ILE A 772 1.79 -12.78 -8.03
CA ILE A 772 0.96 -11.56 -8.17
C ILE A 772 1.11 -10.66 -6.94
N ALA A 773 1.08 -11.23 -5.74
CA ALA A 773 1.23 -10.47 -4.50
C ALA A 773 2.60 -9.77 -4.42
N THR A 774 3.70 -10.47 -4.76
CA THR A 774 5.04 -9.86 -4.77
C THR A 774 5.16 -8.74 -5.82
N GLY A 775 4.52 -8.89 -6.98
CA GLY A 775 4.50 -7.86 -8.03
C GLY A 775 3.84 -6.57 -7.55
N ARG A 776 2.72 -6.68 -6.81
CA ARG A 776 2.06 -5.53 -6.19
C ARG A 776 2.95 -4.80 -5.19
N GLU A 777 3.59 -5.53 -4.29
CA GLU A 777 4.47 -4.95 -3.28
C GLU A 777 5.71 -4.29 -3.92
N GLY A 778 6.28 -4.92 -4.95
CA GLY A 778 7.36 -4.33 -5.75
C GLY A 778 6.96 -3.03 -6.43
N ALA A 779 5.76 -2.97 -7.00
CA ALA A 779 5.25 -1.75 -7.63
C ALA A 779 5.09 -0.60 -6.62
N VAL A 780 4.57 -0.87 -5.42
CA VAL A 780 4.48 0.13 -4.33
C VAL A 780 5.86 0.65 -3.94
N SER A 781 6.85 -0.23 -3.85
CA SER A 781 8.21 0.16 -3.48
C SER A 781 8.90 0.97 -4.59
N ILE A 782 8.74 0.56 -5.84
CA ILE A 782 9.29 1.28 -7.00
C ILE A 782 8.67 2.68 -7.11
N HIS A 783 7.33 2.79 -6.98
CA HIS A 783 6.65 4.09 -6.99
C HIS A 783 7.25 5.05 -5.95
N ARG A 784 7.52 4.55 -4.74
CA ARG A 784 8.13 5.36 -3.68
C ARG A 784 9.60 5.69 -3.99
N PHE A 785 10.35 4.75 -4.52
CA PHE A 785 11.76 4.91 -4.81
C PHE A 785 12.04 5.96 -5.89
N VAL A 786 11.31 5.92 -7.00
CA VAL A 786 11.53 6.85 -8.11
C VAL A 786 11.00 8.27 -7.84
N ASN A 787 10.21 8.45 -6.78
CA ASN A 787 9.76 9.74 -6.30
C ASN A 787 10.70 10.25 -5.21
N LYS A 788 11.52 11.24 -5.53
CA LYS A 788 12.57 11.78 -4.63
C LYS A 788 12.04 12.16 -3.24
N GLY A 789 12.86 11.89 -2.23
CA GLY A 789 12.57 12.24 -0.84
C GLY A 789 11.53 11.35 -0.14
N GLN A 790 11.14 10.23 -0.75
CA GLN A 790 10.25 9.23 -0.16
C GLN A 790 11.02 8.14 0.58
N THR A 791 10.40 7.56 1.62
CA THR A 791 10.87 6.30 2.21
C THR A 791 10.04 5.14 1.68
N LEU A 792 10.62 3.95 1.69
CA LEU A 792 9.91 2.74 1.28
C LEU A 792 8.91 2.24 2.34
N THR A 793 9.06 2.66 3.61
CA THR A 793 8.37 2.08 4.76
C THR A 793 7.43 3.05 5.48
N ILE A 794 7.75 4.33 5.59
CA ILE A 794 6.92 5.31 6.32
C ILE A 794 5.49 5.30 5.78
N HIS A 795 4.53 5.13 6.68
CA HIS A 795 3.09 5.07 6.38
C HIS A 795 2.68 3.93 5.44
N ARG A 796 3.51 2.89 5.27
CA ARG A 796 3.14 1.67 4.56
C ARG A 796 2.32 0.79 5.49
N ASN A 797 1.17 0.31 5.02
CA ASN A 797 0.35 -0.60 5.81
C ASN A 797 0.96 -2.01 5.82
N THR A 798 1.25 -2.52 7.01
CA THR A 798 1.58 -3.92 7.22
C THR A 798 0.39 -4.60 7.90
N ARG A 799 -0.12 -5.67 7.30
CA ARG A 799 -1.32 -6.34 7.78
C ARG A 799 -0.98 -7.74 8.25
N GLU A 800 -1.27 -8.01 9.49
CA GLU A 800 -1.34 -9.37 10.02
C GLU A 800 -2.80 -9.76 10.22
N PHE A 801 -3.19 -10.93 9.71
CA PHE A 801 -4.52 -11.47 9.93
C PHE A 801 -4.46 -12.53 11.02
N LYS A 802 -5.27 -12.36 12.07
CA LYS A 802 -5.44 -13.40 13.08
C LYS A 802 -6.18 -14.58 12.45
N GLU A 803 -5.60 -15.76 12.57
CA GLU A 803 -6.24 -16.99 12.13
C GLU A 803 -7.49 -17.25 12.98
N LEU A 804 -8.57 -17.69 12.32
CA LEU A 804 -9.83 -18.01 12.96
C LEU A 804 -9.78 -19.45 13.43
N ASN A 805 -9.99 -19.71 14.72
CA ASN A 805 -10.21 -21.05 15.22
C ASN A 805 -11.62 -21.53 14.81
N LYS A 806 -11.66 -22.40 13.80
CA LYS A 806 -12.90 -22.92 13.23
C LYS A 806 -13.70 -23.79 14.23
N ASP A 807 -13.04 -24.43 15.17
CA ASP A 807 -13.68 -25.31 16.17
C ASP A 807 -14.47 -24.53 17.22
N ASP A 808 -14.19 -23.24 17.37
CA ASP A 808 -14.93 -22.36 18.29
C ASP A 808 -16.13 -21.67 17.65
N ILE A 809 -16.33 -21.83 16.33
CA ILE A 809 -17.41 -21.14 15.63
C ILE A 809 -18.73 -21.84 15.85
N VAL A 810 -19.74 -21.06 16.25
CA VAL A 810 -21.14 -21.49 16.34
C VAL A 810 -21.94 -20.72 15.29
N LEU A 811 -22.47 -21.43 14.32
CA LEU A 811 -23.31 -20.84 13.30
C LEU A 811 -24.77 -21.00 13.66
N PRO A 812 -25.61 -19.92 13.57
CA PRO A 812 -27.05 -20.04 13.73
C PRO A 812 -27.60 -21.01 12.68
N THR A 813 -28.39 -21.99 13.12
CA THR A 813 -28.98 -23.02 12.23
C THR A 813 -29.81 -22.45 11.09
N GLU A 814 -30.39 -21.26 11.29
CA GLU A 814 -31.21 -20.54 10.31
C GLU A 814 -30.37 -20.00 9.12
N LYS A 815 -29.08 -19.74 9.34
CA LYS A 815 -28.15 -19.28 8.28
C LYS A 815 -27.58 -20.45 7.46
N ILE A 816 -27.87 -21.70 7.84
CA ILE A 816 -27.35 -22.89 7.19
C ILE A 816 -28.37 -23.44 6.14
N LYS A 817 -29.06 -22.61 5.39
CA LYS A 817 -29.80 -23.05 4.20
C LYS A 817 -28.83 -23.68 3.20
N LYS A 818 -29.14 -24.89 2.76
CA LYS A 818 -28.17 -25.79 2.09
C LYS A 818 -28.56 -26.12 0.66
N PRO A 819 -28.24 -25.28 -0.33
CA PRO A 819 -27.92 -25.91 -1.60
C PRO A 819 -26.61 -26.69 -1.46
N ALA A 820 -26.53 -27.85 -2.13
CA ALA A 820 -25.26 -28.57 -2.26
C ALA A 820 -24.24 -27.71 -3.00
N ARG A 821 -22.95 -27.95 -2.76
CA ARG A 821 -21.89 -27.31 -3.54
C ARG A 821 -22.11 -27.60 -5.04
N ALA A 822 -22.03 -26.56 -5.86
CA ALA A 822 -22.13 -26.71 -7.30
C ALA A 822 -20.98 -27.57 -7.85
N ALA A 823 -21.32 -28.59 -8.62
CA ALA A 823 -20.32 -29.46 -9.26
C ALA A 823 -19.86 -28.87 -10.60
N VAL A 824 -18.56 -28.94 -10.87
CA VAL A 824 -17.99 -28.60 -12.18
C VAL A 824 -18.34 -29.70 -13.17
N ALA A 825 -19.04 -29.40 -14.24
CA ALA A 825 -19.32 -30.32 -15.33
C ALA A 825 -18.07 -30.50 -16.22
N ILE A 826 -17.92 -31.73 -16.78
CA ILE A 826 -16.83 -32.07 -17.69
C ILE A 826 -17.37 -32.25 -19.11
N ASP A 827 -16.76 -31.59 -20.06
CA ASP A 827 -17.01 -31.79 -21.49
C ASP A 827 -16.31 -33.07 -21.98
N SER A 828 -17.09 -34.13 -22.12
CA SER A 828 -16.59 -35.44 -22.52
C SER A 828 -15.85 -35.46 -23.86
N LYS A 829 -16.09 -34.47 -24.74
CA LYS A 829 -15.39 -34.37 -26.02
C LYS A 829 -13.97 -33.82 -25.90
N LYS A 830 -13.70 -33.12 -24.80
CA LYS A 830 -12.40 -32.53 -24.52
C LYS A 830 -11.51 -33.36 -23.60
N VAL A 831 -12.09 -34.37 -22.93
CA VAL A 831 -11.34 -35.29 -22.06
C VAL A 831 -10.16 -35.90 -22.81
N ARG A 832 -8.97 -35.85 -22.18
CA ARG A 832 -7.69 -36.30 -22.77
C ARG A 832 -7.28 -35.58 -24.08
N THR A 833 -7.81 -34.40 -24.33
CA THR A 833 -7.29 -33.50 -25.36
C THR A 833 -6.38 -32.40 -24.75
N MET A 834 -5.82 -31.54 -25.57
CA MET A 834 -5.05 -30.36 -25.09
C MET A 834 -5.93 -29.14 -24.80
N GLN A 835 -7.22 -29.34 -24.60
CA GLN A 835 -8.18 -28.29 -24.25
C GLN A 835 -8.65 -28.48 -22.80
N ASP A 836 -9.01 -27.37 -22.13
CA ASP A 836 -9.67 -27.43 -20.81
C ASP A 836 -11.04 -28.10 -20.97
N ASP A 837 -11.27 -29.18 -20.25
CA ASP A 837 -12.48 -29.96 -20.27
C ASP A 837 -13.50 -29.56 -19.19
N ARG A 838 -13.15 -28.64 -18.31
CA ARG A 838 -14.06 -28.10 -17.29
C ARG A 838 -15.03 -27.10 -17.90
N VAL A 839 -16.32 -27.31 -17.65
CA VAL A 839 -17.38 -26.39 -18.08
C VAL A 839 -17.60 -25.35 -17.00
N THR A 840 -17.55 -24.08 -17.40
CA THR A 840 -17.80 -22.95 -16.50
C THR A 840 -19.22 -22.99 -15.94
N PHE A 841 -19.43 -22.56 -14.73
CA PHE A 841 -20.74 -22.53 -14.06
C PHE A 841 -21.76 -21.70 -14.87
N THR A 842 -23.03 -22.08 -14.74
CA THR A 842 -24.16 -21.29 -15.20
C THR A 842 -24.47 -20.17 -14.18
N GLU A 843 -25.22 -19.16 -14.60
CA GLU A 843 -25.69 -18.10 -13.68
C GLU A 843 -26.50 -18.66 -12.49
N GLU A 844 -27.29 -19.72 -12.73
CA GLU A 844 -28.05 -20.37 -11.67
C GLU A 844 -27.12 -21.02 -10.64
N GLN A 845 -26.07 -21.72 -11.11
CA GLN A 845 -25.05 -22.28 -10.24
C GLN A 845 -24.29 -21.20 -9.46
N ILE A 846 -23.96 -20.04 -10.11
CA ILE A 846 -23.34 -18.90 -9.44
C ILE A 846 -24.23 -18.35 -8.31
N ARG A 847 -25.52 -18.14 -8.57
CA ARG A 847 -26.47 -17.65 -7.55
C ARG A 847 -26.63 -18.65 -6.40
N SER A 848 -26.72 -19.93 -6.73
CA SER A 848 -26.81 -21.01 -5.75
C SER A 848 -25.56 -21.03 -4.86
N GLU A 849 -24.38 -21.04 -5.48
CA GLU A 849 -23.11 -21.11 -4.76
C GLU A 849 -22.87 -19.83 -3.91
N ALA A 850 -23.16 -18.63 -4.45
CA ALA A 850 -23.06 -17.38 -3.72
C ALA A 850 -23.97 -17.34 -2.48
N SER A 851 -25.16 -17.97 -2.55
CA SER A 851 -26.11 -18.05 -1.42
C SER A 851 -25.56 -18.87 -0.24
N ARG A 852 -24.56 -19.72 -0.45
CA ARG A 852 -23.89 -20.51 0.59
C ARG A 852 -22.89 -19.69 1.41
N CYS A 853 -22.52 -18.50 0.96
CA CYS A 853 -21.53 -17.67 1.64
C CYS A 853 -22.01 -17.23 3.03
N LEU A 854 -21.20 -17.50 4.05
CA LEU A 854 -21.51 -17.16 5.45
C LEU A 854 -21.25 -15.69 5.78
N SER A 855 -20.67 -14.92 4.86
CA SER A 855 -20.31 -13.50 5.05
C SER A 855 -19.51 -13.26 6.33
N CYS A 856 -18.41 -13.97 6.52
CA CYS A 856 -17.67 -14.07 7.79
C CYS A 856 -17.06 -12.75 8.27
N GLY A 857 -16.65 -11.87 7.34
CA GLY A 857 -15.89 -10.66 7.65
C GLY A 857 -16.74 -9.40 7.69
N ARG A 858 -16.22 -8.39 8.41
CA ARG A 858 -16.77 -7.03 8.47
C ARG A 858 -15.68 -5.99 8.67
N SER A 859 -15.96 -4.73 8.43
CA SER A 859 -15.13 -3.62 8.92
C SER A 859 -15.51 -3.26 10.37
N VAL A 860 -14.52 -2.78 11.11
CA VAL A 860 -14.66 -2.30 12.50
C VAL A 860 -13.98 -0.94 12.60
N VAL A 861 -14.67 0.04 13.17
CA VAL A 861 -14.14 1.39 13.35
C VAL A 861 -13.72 1.60 14.80
N ASP A 862 -12.51 2.11 15.00
CA ASP A 862 -12.05 2.63 16.28
C ASP A 862 -12.45 4.11 16.39
N PRO A 863 -13.45 4.46 17.20
CA PRO A 863 -13.94 5.84 17.29
C PRO A 863 -12.91 6.80 17.91
N ASN A 864 -11.93 6.29 18.66
CA ASN A 864 -10.90 7.11 19.28
C ASN A 864 -9.81 7.53 18.28
N LYS A 865 -9.58 6.71 17.25
CA LYS A 865 -8.68 7.04 16.12
C LYS A 865 -9.40 7.73 14.96
N CYS A 866 -10.71 7.56 14.84
CA CYS A 866 -11.49 8.15 13.76
C CYS A 866 -11.52 9.68 13.89
N ILE A 867 -11.01 10.35 12.86
CA ILE A 867 -11.01 11.82 12.75
C ILE A 867 -12.22 12.38 12.01
N GLY A 868 -13.12 11.50 11.52
CA GLY A 868 -14.36 11.87 10.86
C GLY A 868 -14.20 12.54 9.49
N CYS A 869 -13.18 12.18 8.73
CA CYS A 869 -12.90 12.76 7.41
C CYS A 869 -13.84 12.28 6.28
N GLY A 870 -14.55 11.16 6.44
CA GLY A 870 -15.52 10.66 5.46
C GLY A 870 -14.93 9.91 4.27
N ILE A 871 -13.63 9.80 4.11
CA ILE A 871 -13.01 9.11 2.96
C ILE A 871 -13.49 7.65 2.85
N CYS A 872 -13.57 6.93 3.96
CA CYS A 872 -14.04 5.54 3.96
C CYS A 872 -15.49 5.40 3.46
N THR A 873 -16.33 6.38 3.75
CA THR A 873 -17.74 6.43 3.31
C THR A 873 -17.82 6.57 1.80
N THR A 874 -17.07 7.48 1.21
CA THR A 874 -17.10 7.74 -0.24
C THR A 874 -16.51 6.62 -1.08
N LYS A 875 -15.68 5.74 -0.48
CA LYS A 875 -15.05 4.60 -1.17
C LYS A 875 -15.80 3.28 -0.96
N CYS A 876 -16.94 3.28 -0.22
CA CYS A 876 -17.71 2.07 0.04
C CYS A 876 -18.77 1.83 -1.02
N GLU A 877 -18.54 0.87 -1.90
CA GLU A 877 -19.50 0.47 -2.97
C GLU A 877 -20.71 -0.34 -2.44
N PHE A 878 -20.72 -0.70 -1.16
CA PHE A 878 -21.76 -1.51 -0.50
C PHE A 878 -22.64 -0.70 0.44
N ASP A 879 -22.45 0.59 0.50
CA ASP A 879 -23.19 1.47 1.42
C ASP A 879 -23.18 0.94 2.87
N ALA A 880 -22.00 0.46 3.31
CA ALA A 880 -21.84 -0.23 4.59
C ALA A 880 -21.10 0.59 5.66
N ILE A 881 -20.66 1.82 5.36
CA ILE A 881 -19.95 2.67 6.31
C ILE A 881 -20.37 4.12 6.11
N HIS A 882 -20.84 4.76 7.18
CA HIS A 882 -21.41 6.10 7.15
C HIS A 882 -20.80 6.97 8.23
N LEU A 883 -20.86 8.28 8.06
CA LEU A 883 -20.57 9.24 9.10
C LEU A 883 -21.76 9.45 10.02
N LYS A 884 -21.50 9.59 11.32
CA LYS A 884 -22.47 9.96 12.34
C LYS A 884 -21.94 11.14 13.13
N ARG A 885 -22.76 12.19 13.27
CA ARG A 885 -22.38 13.39 14.00
C ARG A 885 -22.54 13.14 15.51
N VAL A 886 -21.45 12.85 16.20
CA VAL A 886 -21.45 12.45 17.62
C VAL A 886 -20.63 13.40 18.51
N ARG A 887 -19.87 14.31 17.93
CA ARG A 887 -18.97 15.25 18.61
C ARG A 887 -19.18 16.69 18.15
N PRO A 888 -20.39 17.27 18.30
CA PRO A 888 -20.71 18.61 17.81
C PRO A 888 -19.81 19.71 18.39
N GLN A 889 -19.22 19.46 19.57
CA GLN A 889 -18.25 20.38 20.18
C GLN A 889 -16.96 20.56 19.37
N ASN A 890 -16.58 19.57 18.52
CA ASN A 890 -15.39 19.66 17.67
C ASN A 890 -15.56 20.64 16.51
N SER A 891 -16.78 21.08 16.20
CA SER A 891 -17.00 22.14 15.19
C SER A 891 -16.81 23.54 15.76
N LYS A 892 -16.51 23.67 17.05
CA LYS A 892 -16.24 24.98 17.65
C LYS A 892 -14.84 25.45 17.28
N MET A 893 -14.75 26.57 16.59
CA MET A 893 -13.47 27.19 16.25
C MET A 893 -12.93 27.97 17.45
N ILE A 894 -11.68 27.66 17.84
CA ILE A 894 -11.07 28.18 19.07
C ILE A 894 -9.82 28.98 18.71
N PRO A 895 -9.73 30.28 19.06
CA PRO A 895 -8.53 31.08 18.84
C PRO A 895 -7.28 30.42 19.46
N ALA A 896 -6.12 30.64 18.85
CA ALA A 896 -4.86 30.05 19.30
C ALA A 896 -4.54 30.39 20.78
N GLU A 897 -4.94 31.55 21.24
CA GLU A 897 -4.75 32.04 22.61
C GLU A 897 -5.58 31.25 23.64
N ASP A 898 -6.72 30.69 23.22
CA ASP A 898 -7.68 30.00 24.08
C ASP A 898 -7.53 28.46 24.07
N LYS A 899 -6.60 27.92 23.26
CA LYS A 899 -6.41 26.46 23.11
C LYS A 899 -6.20 25.73 24.45
N PHE A 900 -5.43 26.32 25.38
CA PHE A 900 -5.21 25.71 26.69
C PHE A 900 -6.44 25.75 27.58
N LYS A 901 -7.36 26.69 27.38
CA LYS A 901 -8.67 26.70 28.09
C LYS A 901 -9.54 25.50 27.66
N ALA A 902 -9.42 25.09 26.40
CA ALA A 902 -10.18 23.97 25.86
C ALA A 902 -9.71 22.59 26.36
N ILE A 903 -8.38 22.37 26.43
CA ILE A 903 -7.79 21.07 26.78
C ILE A 903 -7.33 20.99 28.24
N GLY A 904 -7.02 22.11 28.87
CA GLY A 904 -6.46 22.18 30.23
C GLY A 904 -7.32 21.48 31.28
N PRO A 905 -8.66 21.66 31.33
CA PRO A 905 -9.50 20.98 32.30
C PRO A 905 -9.44 19.45 32.24
N TYR A 906 -9.37 18.89 31.02
CA TYR A 906 -9.20 17.45 30.84
C TYR A 906 -7.82 16.99 31.28
N ALA A 907 -6.77 17.69 30.82
CA ALA A 907 -5.39 17.38 31.17
C ALA A 907 -5.15 17.41 32.69
N ALA A 908 -5.69 18.43 33.37
CA ALA A 908 -5.59 18.55 34.82
C ALA A 908 -6.29 17.38 35.56
N LYS A 909 -7.51 17.02 35.16
CA LYS A 909 -8.22 15.87 35.74
C LYS A 909 -7.44 14.58 35.54
N ARG A 910 -6.91 14.37 34.35
CA ARG A 910 -6.13 13.20 34.02
C ARG A 910 -4.83 13.13 34.84
N GLN A 911 -4.10 14.24 34.94
CA GLN A 911 -2.88 14.31 35.72
C GLN A 911 -3.10 13.94 37.20
N VAL A 912 -4.21 14.38 37.79
CA VAL A 912 -4.59 14.00 39.16
C VAL A 912 -4.81 12.48 39.29
N LYS A 913 -5.44 11.85 38.30
CA LYS A 913 -5.64 10.39 38.29
C LYS A 913 -4.32 9.64 38.15
N ILE A 914 -3.43 10.08 37.25
CA ILE A 914 -2.08 9.53 37.08
C ILE A 914 -1.29 9.57 38.39
N ILE A 915 -1.27 10.73 39.07
CA ILE A 915 -0.58 10.90 40.35
C ILE A 915 -1.18 9.97 41.42
N LYS A 916 -2.51 9.89 41.53
CA LYS A 916 -3.16 9.00 42.50
C LYS A 916 -2.80 7.53 42.26
N LYS A 917 -2.77 7.08 41.03
CA LYS A 917 -2.41 5.73 40.64
C LYS A 917 -0.93 5.42 41.01
N SER A 918 -0.02 6.31 40.62
CA SER A 918 1.41 6.18 40.93
C SER A 918 1.68 6.13 42.45
N LEU A 919 0.92 6.92 43.24
CA LEU A 919 1.02 6.87 44.70
C LEU A 919 0.45 5.56 45.30
N ALA A 920 -0.60 5.01 44.69
CA ALA A 920 -1.16 3.73 45.11
C ALA A 920 -0.23 2.55 44.79
N GLU A 921 0.44 2.58 43.63
CA GLU A 921 1.41 1.58 43.20
C GLU A 921 2.69 1.59 44.07
N LYS A 922 3.13 2.76 44.53
CA LYS A 922 4.27 2.89 45.47
C LYS A 922 3.96 2.42 46.90
N LYS A 923 2.67 2.24 47.24
CA LYS A 923 2.24 1.73 48.56
C LYS A 923 1.99 0.21 48.56
N LYS A 924 1.96 -0.41 47.40
CA LYS A 924 1.97 -1.86 47.19
C LYS A 924 3.42 -2.37 47.07
#